data_52f8c2d85ad5da3ef33fa5a5e9b867f5
#
_entry.id   52f8c2d85ad5da3ef33fa5a5e9b867f5
#
_cell.length_a   1.000
_cell.length_b   1.000
_cell.length_c   1.000
_cell.angle_alpha   90.00
_cell.angle_beta   90.00
_cell.angle_gamma   90.00
#
_symmetry.space_group_name_H-M   'P 1'
#
loop_
_entity.id
_entity.type
_entity.pdbx_description
1 polymer ?
#
loop_
_entity_poly.entity_id
_entity_poly.type
_entity_poly.pdbx_seq_one_letter_code
_entity_poly.pdbx_strand_id
1 'polypeptide(L)'
;MKSIPRTILAILLTVATFCVTAAQQTNVFYPAFPVLAGRSHNIVSEICIDGKRGSTLDYVEVALDGIDRKAVRNVKLMYTGTTSVIPSRTTSFVISDWVRMYGGGQKLWCHPDFAIEISTTRIKDGKAYLPCGKALVDGPNYMYVSMEIAAEKVDLSMPFKADVQAISVDGKQVDIEKDGNAVRHLGTSVRQAGDDGSDSYRIPGLVTTKKGTLIAVYDVRYDSSQDLQCNIDIGVSRSIDAGRTWEKMRVVMDLGEWGGLPQAQNGIGDPSVLVDEETGEIFVIAVWTHGIGGRRAWSGVKQGMTPEETAQLMICSSKDDGKTWSEPVNITSQIKQPEWYLTLQGPGRGITMHDGTLVFPIQYIGTDRIPNAGIIYSKDHGKTWHMHNHAYTNTTEAQVAEVSPGVLMLNMRDNRRTGRRVCTTTDLGKTWTEHPSSGHLVEPVCMASLISVPADDNVFGRDILLFSNPATTKGRHHMTIKASLDGGYTWLEANSLLLDEEELWGYSCMSMIDNETVGILYEGSTSQLVFQAIKLKEIIKEMNDTINAETLGKPTEASEGYLKGISAPFCGSLYGQVITAGGANFPEKPVVEGGLKKFYKDIFSISQNGEWNAIGELPTALAYGCTFSLEDRVIFAGGSNLEGTVDSVCSISINNGKASVENLDALPVKIDQAGFTNIGNSLYIAGGVAKGVPSSSVFNGTFDGKNVIWKEISRLPEPMVQPVVFVNGKSLYVWGGCNPATGDVISKGYMLDMENGEWKDVASVPENGTFTGSAISVVNNRAYVTGGVNKEVFSKGIRAIGDEKKAYMTMPPANYRFNRHIWEFDPSAESWKSLGECGKTALAGAGMIAIGNKLYIIGGEIKPGVRTPESWIINIK
;
A
#
# COMPACT_ATOMS: atom_id res chain seq x y z
N MET A 1 38.43 11.93 59.72
CA MET A 1 38.80 13.08 60.65
C MET A 1 39.19 14.25 59.79
N LYS A 2 38.62 15.41 60.14
CA LYS A 2 38.88 16.79 59.69
C LYS A 2 38.30 17.11 58.30
N SER A 3 37.16 17.67 58.21
CA SER A 3 36.56 19.01 58.59
C SER A 3 36.84 20.09 57.52
N ILE A 4 35.74 20.41 56.86
CA ILE A 4 35.47 21.49 55.88
C ILE A 4 35.37 22.83 56.62
N PRO A 5 35.71 23.98 56.01
CA PRO A 5 34.87 25.16 56.25
C PRO A 5 34.17 25.66 54.97
N ARG A 6 32.92 25.96 55.17
CA ARG A 6 32.03 26.70 54.24
C ARG A 6 32.39 28.19 54.30
N THR A 7 32.53 28.81 53.13
CA THR A 7 32.49 30.29 53.05
C THR A 7 31.28 30.60 52.12
N ILE A 8 30.29 31.24 52.72
CA ILE A 8 29.09 31.76 52.05
C ILE A 8 29.43 33.10 51.43
N LEU A 9 29.33 33.24 50.11
CA LEU A 9 29.38 34.55 49.45
C LEU A 9 27.93 34.89 49.04
N ALA A 10 27.37 35.85 49.77
CA ALA A 10 26.07 36.43 49.48
C ALA A 10 26.20 37.43 48.32
N ILE A 11 25.69 37.11 47.13
CA ILE A 11 25.48 38.09 46.05
C ILE A 11 24.04 38.52 46.12
N LEU A 12 23.77 39.75 46.46
CA LEU A 12 22.46 40.40 46.26
C LEU A 12 22.25 40.59 44.78
N LEU A 13 21.43 39.70 44.15
CA LEU A 13 20.79 39.99 42.87
C LEU A 13 19.47 40.69 43.15
N THR A 14 19.40 41.96 42.83
CA THR A 14 18.14 42.70 42.68
C THR A 14 17.38 42.07 41.50
N VAL A 15 16.42 41.21 41.82
CA VAL A 15 15.44 40.68 40.82
C VAL A 15 14.46 41.82 40.54
N ALA A 16 14.68 42.54 39.43
CA ALA A 16 13.63 43.31 38.80
C ALA A 16 12.60 42.30 38.31
N THR A 17 11.50 42.14 39.02
CA THR A 17 10.31 41.40 38.59
C THR A 17 9.74 42.13 37.40
N PHE A 18 10.18 41.78 36.20
CA PHE A 18 9.34 41.96 34.99
C PHE A 18 8.17 41.00 35.15
N CYS A 19 7.02 41.53 35.54
CA CYS A 19 5.76 40.91 35.27
C CYS A 19 5.64 40.85 33.73
N VAL A 20 6.17 39.81 33.12
CA VAL A 20 5.68 39.40 31.81
C VAL A 20 4.27 38.86 32.12
N THR A 21 3.26 39.69 31.86
CA THR A 21 1.91 39.22 31.77
C THR A 21 1.97 38.18 30.67
N ALA A 22 1.88 36.89 31.02
CA ALA A 22 1.73 35.82 30.03
C ALA A 22 0.61 36.27 29.07
N ALA A 23 0.96 36.39 27.81
CA ALA A 23 -0.04 36.68 26.77
C ALA A 23 -1.15 35.64 26.90
N GLN A 24 -2.40 36.08 26.82
CA GLN A 24 -3.56 35.21 26.92
C GLN A 24 -3.49 34.20 25.73
N GLN A 25 -3.19 32.93 26.01
CA GLN A 25 -3.00 31.93 24.98
C GLN A 25 -4.36 31.57 24.40
N THR A 26 -4.50 31.72 23.09
CA THR A 26 -5.70 31.38 22.33
C THR A 26 -5.32 30.40 21.23
N ASN A 27 -5.90 29.19 21.29
CA ASN A 27 -5.65 28.13 20.34
C ASN A 27 -6.90 27.90 19.47
N VAL A 28 -6.69 27.72 18.18
CA VAL A 28 -7.73 27.31 17.22
C VAL A 28 -7.29 26.01 16.58
N PHE A 29 -8.11 24.98 16.73
CA PHE A 29 -7.90 23.66 16.14
C PHE A 29 -8.89 23.45 15.01
N TYR A 30 -8.42 22.88 13.88
CA TYR A 30 -9.21 22.55 12.71
C TYR A 30 -9.29 21.02 12.56
N PRO A 31 -10.34 20.37 13.11
CA PRO A 31 -10.45 18.92 13.09
C PRO A 31 -10.67 18.38 11.65
N ALA A 32 -9.96 17.32 11.28
CA ALA A 32 -10.13 16.67 9.99
C ALA A 32 -11.29 15.66 10.06
N PHE A 33 -12.51 16.10 9.83
CA PHE A 33 -13.68 15.26 9.60
C PHE A 33 -14.69 15.96 8.66
N PRO A 34 -15.63 15.22 8.02
CA PRO A 34 -16.49 15.78 7.00
C PRO A 34 -17.49 16.80 7.54
N VAL A 35 -17.76 17.85 6.74
CA VAL A 35 -18.87 18.76 6.91
C VAL A 35 -20.06 18.23 6.13
N LEU A 36 -21.13 17.82 6.81
CA LEU A 36 -22.26 17.16 6.17
C LEU A 36 -23.29 18.18 5.67
N ALA A 37 -23.44 18.22 4.36
CA ALA A 37 -24.47 19.01 3.70
C ALA A 37 -25.87 18.48 4.10
N GLY A 38 -26.80 19.39 4.29
CA GLY A 38 -28.15 19.10 4.77
C GLY A 38 -28.28 19.06 6.30
N ARG A 39 -27.17 19.09 7.05
CA ARG A 39 -27.21 19.18 8.54
C ARG A 39 -27.22 20.60 9.02
N SER A 40 -27.99 20.85 10.07
CA SER A 40 -28.10 22.15 10.75
C SER A 40 -26.89 22.49 11.63
N HIS A 41 -26.01 21.49 11.89
CA HIS A 41 -24.91 21.64 12.82
C HIS A 41 -23.69 20.84 12.35
N ASN A 42 -22.61 21.53 12.02
CA ASN A 42 -21.33 20.96 11.62
C ASN A 42 -20.19 21.77 12.25
N ILE A 43 -19.27 21.13 12.94
CA ILE A 43 -18.09 21.78 13.51
C ILE A 43 -17.09 22.04 12.37
N VAL A 44 -16.57 23.26 12.29
CA VAL A 44 -15.55 23.66 11.33
C VAL A 44 -14.23 24.12 11.97
N SER A 45 -14.29 24.57 13.22
CA SER A 45 -13.11 24.87 14.04
C SER A 45 -13.47 24.80 15.52
N GLU A 46 -12.50 24.44 16.36
CA GLU A 46 -12.56 24.45 17.81
C GLU A 46 -11.64 25.55 18.34
N ILE A 47 -12.07 26.25 19.39
CA ILE A 47 -11.38 27.41 19.96
C ILE A 47 -11.22 27.19 21.44
N CYS A 48 -10.01 27.41 21.96
CA CYS A 48 -9.73 27.44 23.41
C CYS A 48 -9.10 28.78 23.77
N ILE A 49 -9.72 29.50 24.68
CA ILE A 49 -9.20 30.79 25.20
C ILE A 49 -8.85 30.61 26.68
N ASP A 50 -7.61 30.85 27.06
CA ASP A 50 -7.21 30.92 28.46
C ASP A 50 -7.70 32.25 29.07
N GLY A 51 -8.89 32.19 29.67
CA GLY A 51 -9.60 33.36 30.15
C GLY A 51 -9.20 33.78 31.57
N LYS A 52 -9.52 35.04 31.91
CA LYS A 52 -9.50 35.55 33.26
C LYS A 52 -10.91 35.97 33.66
N ARG A 53 -11.28 35.71 34.91
CA ARG A 53 -12.58 36.15 35.44
C ARG A 53 -12.72 37.68 35.31
N GLY A 54 -13.80 38.10 34.67
CA GLY A 54 -14.06 39.48 34.37
C GLY A 54 -13.71 39.94 32.97
N SER A 55 -12.94 39.12 32.23
CA SER A 55 -12.72 39.36 30.81
C SER A 55 -13.93 38.96 29.98
N THR A 56 -14.12 39.59 28.84
CA THR A 56 -15.26 39.38 27.94
C THR A 56 -14.76 39.06 26.54
N LEU A 57 -15.22 37.93 25.97
CA LEU A 57 -15.08 37.63 24.55
C LEU A 57 -16.04 38.56 23.77
N ASP A 58 -15.49 39.46 22.98
CA ASP A 58 -16.29 40.43 22.24
C ASP A 58 -16.82 39.84 20.95
N TYR A 59 -15.96 39.21 20.14
CA TYR A 59 -16.32 38.60 18.86
C TYR A 59 -15.31 37.56 18.40
N VAL A 60 -15.78 36.72 17.46
CA VAL A 60 -14.95 35.82 16.62
C VAL A 60 -15.26 36.13 15.16
N GLU A 61 -14.23 36.33 14.33
CA GLU A 61 -14.36 36.52 12.89
C GLU A 61 -13.82 35.28 12.16
N VAL A 62 -14.62 34.72 11.24
CA VAL A 62 -14.28 33.56 10.41
C VAL A 62 -14.32 33.97 8.95
N ALA A 63 -13.22 33.80 8.22
CA ALA A 63 -13.17 33.92 6.78
C ALA A 63 -13.60 32.65 6.10
N LEU A 64 -14.36 32.76 5.04
CA LEU A 64 -14.89 31.66 4.24
C LEU A 64 -14.52 31.87 2.78
N ASP A 65 -13.90 30.86 2.18
CA ASP A 65 -13.48 30.85 0.79
C ASP A 65 -13.83 29.50 0.14
N GLY A 66 -14.13 29.49 -1.16
CA GLY A 66 -14.44 28.26 -1.91
C GLY A 66 -15.87 27.74 -1.75
N ILE A 67 -16.77 28.40 -1.00
CA ILE A 67 -18.17 28.01 -0.86
C ILE A 67 -19.12 29.14 -1.21
N ASP A 68 -20.21 28.85 -1.93
CA ASP A 68 -21.25 29.87 -2.20
C ASP A 68 -21.91 30.26 -0.88
N ARG A 69 -21.90 31.57 -0.61
CA ARG A 69 -22.58 32.16 0.57
C ARG A 69 -24.05 31.76 0.69
N LYS A 70 -24.74 31.48 -0.43
CA LYS A 70 -26.13 31.02 -0.44
C LYS A 70 -26.30 29.57 0.03
N ALA A 71 -25.21 28.80 0.01
CA ALA A 71 -25.20 27.43 0.53
C ALA A 71 -25.06 27.41 2.06
N VAL A 72 -24.43 28.43 2.65
CA VAL A 72 -24.28 28.54 4.11
C VAL A 72 -25.46 29.32 4.68
N ARG A 73 -26.34 28.62 5.37
CA ARG A 73 -27.55 29.22 5.98
C ARG A 73 -27.24 30.01 7.23
N ASN A 74 -26.45 29.43 8.13
CA ASN A 74 -26.05 30.01 9.40
C ASN A 74 -24.63 29.63 9.76
N VAL A 75 -23.92 30.55 10.42
CA VAL A 75 -22.65 30.29 11.14
C VAL A 75 -22.89 30.62 12.59
N LYS A 76 -22.55 29.71 13.49
CA LYS A 76 -22.84 29.79 14.93
C LYS A 76 -21.55 29.66 15.73
N LEU A 77 -21.47 30.34 16.86
CA LEU A 77 -20.46 30.13 17.88
C LEU A 77 -21.13 29.44 19.09
N MET A 78 -20.63 28.26 19.40
CA MET A 78 -21.16 27.38 20.45
C MET A 78 -20.15 27.33 21.60
N TYR A 79 -20.59 27.59 22.82
CA TYR A 79 -19.76 27.59 24.03
C TYR A 79 -19.99 26.37 24.89
N THR A 80 -18.92 25.61 25.23
CA THR A 80 -18.97 24.38 26.03
C THR A 80 -18.45 24.58 27.45
N GLY A 81 -18.09 25.82 27.83
CA GLY A 81 -17.57 26.13 29.17
C GLY A 81 -16.10 25.73 29.35
N THR A 82 -15.78 25.08 30.43
CA THR A 82 -14.44 24.60 30.77
C THR A 82 -14.19 23.16 30.31
N THR A 83 -15.14 22.55 29.62
CA THR A 83 -15.03 21.19 29.11
C THR A 83 -14.45 21.23 27.70
N SER A 84 -13.30 20.59 27.50
CA SER A 84 -12.66 20.49 26.18
C SER A 84 -13.60 19.84 25.17
N VAL A 85 -13.64 20.41 23.96
CA VAL A 85 -14.35 19.82 22.82
C VAL A 85 -13.54 18.73 22.14
N ILE A 86 -12.22 18.62 22.40
CA ILE A 86 -11.36 17.57 21.87
C ILE A 86 -11.39 16.38 22.83
N PRO A 87 -11.95 15.22 22.46
CA PRO A 87 -11.90 14.04 23.32
C PRO A 87 -10.46 13.56 23.44
N SER A 88 -10.14 13.06 24.61
CA SER A 88 -8.99 12.20 24.74
C SER A 88 -9.20 10.97 23.85
N ARG A 89 -8.33 10.74 22.85
CA ARG A 89 -8.31 9.55 21.98
C ARG A 89 -8.19 8.21 22.74
N THR A 90 -8.14 8.26 24.06
CA THR A 90 -7.97 7.12 24.95
C THR A 90 -9.29 6.56 25.51
N THR A 91 -10.40 7.23 25.29
CA THR A 91 -11.69 6.70 25.72
C THR A 91 -12.22 5.71 24.71
N SER A 92 -12.28 4.44 25.07
CA SER A 92 -12.94 3.36 24.33
C SER A 92 -14.45 3.58 24.31
N PHE A 93 -14.91 4.62 23.65
CA PHE A 93 -16.31 4.86 23.44
C PHE A 93 -16.84 3.96 22.33
N VAL A 94 -17.87 3.19 22.57
CA VAL A 94 -18.51 2.38 21.54
C VAL A 94 -19.32 3.33 20.65
N ILE A 95 -18.85 3.58 19.45
CA ILE A 95 -19.48 4.51 18.47
C ILE A 95 -20.96 4.21 18.25
N SER A 96 -21.38 2.94 18.36
CA SER A 96 -22.77 2.51 18.26
C SER A 96 -23.69 3.14 19.34
N ASP A 97 -23.23 3.22 20.58
CA ASP A 97 -24.03 3.82 21.66
C ASP A 97 -24.15 5.34 21.50
N TRP A 98 -23.14 5.95 20.93
CA TRP A 98 -23.11 7.34 20.57
C TRP A 98 -24.16 7.69 19.53
N VAL A 99 -24.13 6.96 18.42
CA VAL A 99 -25.00 7.20 17.28
C VAL A 99 -26.46 6.93 17.65
N ARG A 100 -26.70 5.90 18.46
CA ARG A 100 -28.02 5.59 18.98
C ARG A 100 -28.58 6.67 19.94
N MET A 101 -27.72 7.21 20.84
CA MET A 101 -28.13 8.23 21.79
C MET A 101 -28.37 9.61 21.17
N TYR A 102 -27.58 9.96 20.15
CA TYR A 102 -27.51 11.33 19.64
C TYR A 102 -27.86 11.47 18.14
N GLY A 103 -28.41 10.44 17.53
CA GLY A 103 -29.06 10.53 16.22
C GLY A 103 -28.18 10.95 15.07
N GLY A 104 -26.93 10.48 15.02
CA GLY A 104 -26.17 10.75 13.83
C GLY A 104 -24.67 10.96 13.95
N GLY A 105 -24.01 10.34 14.89
CA GLY A 105 -22.57 10.34 14.94
C GLY A 105 -21.92 11.67 15.31
N GLN A 106 -22.68 12.63 15.81
CA GLN A 106 -22.09 13.81 16.42
C GLN A 106 -21.53 13.45 17.79
N LYS A 107 -20.32 13.90 18.05
CA LYS A 107 -19.72 13.71 19.37
C LYS A 107 -20.55 14.39 20.45
N LEU A 108 -20.66 13.77 21.62
CA LEU A 108 -21.50 14.21 22.74
C LEU A 108 -21.29 15.70 23.06
N TRP A 109 -20.04 16.14 23.14
CA TRP A 109 -19.68 17.55 23.43
C TRP A 109 -19.92 18.50 22.25
N CYS A 110 -20.16 17.96 21.06
CA CYS A 110 -20.51 18.74 19.88
C CYS A 110 -22.01 18.81 19.66
N HIS A 111 -22.80 18.04 20.42
CA HIS A 111 -24.22 18.05 20.28
C HIS A 111 -24.79 19.39 20.79
N PRO A 112 -25.74 20.02 20.09
CA PRO A 112 -26.32 21.30 20.52
C PRO A 112 -26.84 21.33 21.96
N ASP A 113 -27.27 20.19 22.50
CA ASP A 113 -27.78 20.06 23.87
C ASP A 113 -26.69 20.21 24.96
N PHE A 114 -25.40 20.06 24.58
CA PHE A 114 -24.25 20.19 25.49
C PHE A 114 -23.46 21.48 25.30
N ALA A 115 -23.85 22.33 24.37
CA ALA A 115 -23.22 23.60 24.08
C ALA A 115 -24.27 24.71 24.05
N ILE A 116 -23.88 25.89 24.46
CA ILE A 116 -24.74 27.08 24.43
C ILE A 116 -24.42 27.89 23.20
N GLU A 117 -25.40 28.14 22.33
CA GLU A 117 -25.25 29.10 21.23
C GLU A 117 -25.07 30.50 21.82
N ILE A 118 -23.91 31.09 21.62
CA ILE A 118 -23.60 32.45 22.11
C ILE A 118 -23.60 33.50 21.02
N SER A 119 -23.55 33.08 19.77
CA SER A 119 -23.66 33.97 18.60
C SER A 119 -24.09 33.22 17.35
N THR A 120 -24.84 33.87 16.49
CA THR A 120 -25.21 33.36 15.16
C THR A 120 -25.19 34.50 14.15
N THR A 121 -24.76 34.20 12.92
CA THR A 121 -24.69 35.18 11.86
C THR A 121 -24.83 34.55 10.47
N ARG A 122 -24.97 35.38 9.45
CA ARG A 122 -24.87 35.02 8.05
C ARG A 122 -23.57 35.58 7.45
N ILE A 123 -23.08 34.93 6.38
CA ILE A 123 -21.89 35.37 5.68
C ILE A 123 -22.17 36.71 4.98
N LYS A 124 -21.27 37.68 5.18
CA LYS A 124 -21.22 38.94 4.47
C LYS A 124 -19.79 39.17 3.97
N ASP A 125 -19.63 39.45 2.68
CA ASP A 125 -18.33 39.74 2.03
C ASP A 125 -17.25 38.67 2.33
N GLY A 126 -17.63 37.38 2.27
CA GLY A 126 -16.73 36.27 2.54
C GLY A 126 -16.38 36.01 4.03
N LYS A 127 -17.02 36.71 4.95
CA LYS A 127 -16.76 36.61 6.38
C LYS A 127 -18.03 36.38 7.19
N ALA A 128 -17.86 35.68 8.29
CA ALA A 128 -18.85 35.55 9.37
C ALA A 128 -18.32 36.28 10.60
N TYR A 129 -18.94 37.41 10.93
CA TYR A 129 -18.67 38.16 12.14
C TYR A 129 -19.64 37.72 13.24
N LEU A 130 -19.11 37.17 14.33
CA LEU A 130 -19.87 36.55 15.45
C LEU A 130 -19.69 37.40 16.70
N PRO A 131 -20.48 38.45 16.92
CA PRO A 131 -20.46 39.23 18.15
C PRO A 131 -20.97 38.40 19.33
N CYS A 132 -20.29 38.42 20.48
CA CYS A 132 -20.56 37.49 21.58
C CYS A 132 -20.95 38.19 22.88
N GLY A 133 -20.13 39.09 23.43
CA GLY A 133 -20.27 39.66 24.75
C GLY A 133 -20.26 38.61 25.86
N LYS A 134 -19.51 37.50 25.68
CA LYS A 134 -19.48 36.38 26.60
C LYS A 134 -18.45 36.58 27.69
N ALA A 135 -18.87 36.62 28.96
CA ALA A 135 -17.94 36.62 30.09
C ALA A 135 -17.16 35.30 30.16
N LEU A 136 -15.83 35.39 30.28
CA LEU A 136 -14.92 34.27 30.42
C LEU A 136 -14.71 33.94 31.91
N VAL A 137 -14.37 32.67 32.15
CA VAL A 137 -13.97 32.17 33.48
C VAL A 137 -12.46 32.02 33.56
N ASP A 138 -11.88 31.88 34.75
CA ASP A 138 -10.45 31.62 34.94
C ASP A 138 -10.07 30.27 34.31
N GLY A 139 -8.99 30.28 33.52
CA GLY A 139 -8.47 29.11 32.81
C GLY A 139 -9.15 28.88 31.45
N PRO A 140 -9.09 27.62 30.91
CA PRO A 140 -9.53 27.32 29.58
C PRO A 140 -11.04 27.50 29.40
N ASN A 141 -11.42 28.23 28.36
CA ASN A 141 -12.79 28.40 27.88
C ASN A 141 -12.88 27.80 26.48
N TYR A 142 -13.70 26.77 26.31
CA TYR A 142 -13.83 26.02 25.08
C TYR A 142 -15.10 26.41 24.33
N MET A 143 -14.96 26.50 23.03
CA MET A 143 -16.04 26.80 22.09
C MET A 143 -15.73 26.24 20.70
N TYR A 144 -16.70 26.22 19.82
CA TYR A 144 -16.50 25.83 18.44
C TYR A 144 -17.38 26.63 17.49
N VAL A 145 -16.90 26.79 16.25
CA VAL A 145 -17.68 27.34 15.16
C VAL A 145 -18.46 26.23 14.48
N SER A 146 -19.76 26.40 14.34
CA SER A 146 -20.66 25.47 13.64
C SER A 146 -21.26 26.12 12.41
N MET A 147 -21.47 25.32 11.35
CA MET A 147 -22.09 25.78 10.11
C MET A 147 -23.28 24.93 9.70
N GLU A 148 -24.32 25.55 9.17
CA GLU A 148 -25.46 24.91 8.51
C GLU A 148 -25.30 25.04 7.00
N ILE A 149 -25.18 23.91 6.29
CA ILE A 149 -24.93 23.85 4.84
C ILE A 149 -26.16 23.26 4.12
N ALA A 150 -26.66 23.99 3.11
CA ALA A 150 -27.78 23.54 2.28
C ALA A 150 -27.30 22.58 1.18
N ALA A 151 -27.73 21.31 1.22
CA ALA A 151 -27.28 20.25 0.32
C ALA A 151 -27.57 20.57 -1.16
N GLU A 152 -28.70 21.18 -1.45
CA GLU A 152 -29.13 21.49 -2.81
C GLU A 152 -28.29 22.57 -3.52
N LYS A 153 -27.37 23.22 -2.80
CA LYS A 153 -26.60 24.37 -3.29
C LYS A 153 -25.08 24.16 -3.28
N VAL A 154 -24.63 22.97 -3.05
CA VAL A 154 -23.20 22.65 -2.97
C VAL A 154 -22.79 21.65 -4.02
N ASP A 155 -21.54 21.76 -4.47
CA ASP A 155 -20.81 20.71 -5.13
C ASP A 155 -19.97 20.00 -4.07
N LEU A 156 -20.27 18.71 -3.81
CA LEU A 156 -19.61 17.94 -2.77
C LEU A 156 -18.11 17.72 -3.05
N SER A 157 -17.70 17.83 -4.32
CA SER A 157 -16.30 17.62 -4.71
C SER A 157 -15.42 18.85 -4.50
N MET A 158 -16.01 19.99 -4.16
CA MET A 158 -15.28 21.24 -3.94
C MET A 158 -15.01 21.46 -2.47
N PRO A 159 -13.73 21.43 -2.04
CA PRO A 159 -13.37 21.81 -0.68
C PRO A 159 -13.57 23.32 -0.49
N PHE A 160 -13.79 23.70 0.77
CA PHE A 160 -13.86 25.12 1.14
C PHE A 160 -12.98 25.40 2.36
N LYS A 161 -12.58 26.65 2.53
CA LYS A 161 -11.82 27.10 3.68
C LYS A 161 -12.72 27.82 4.67
N ALA A 162 -12.63 27.47 5.97
CA ALA A 162 -13.28 28.16 7.08
C ALA A 162 -12.20 28.48 8.12
N ASP A 163 -11.69 29.69 8.10
CA ASP A 163 -10.49 30.08 8.86
C ASP A 163 -10.81 31.19 9.87
N VAL A 164 -10.58 30.93 11.15
CA VAL A 164 -10.71 31.94 12.21
C VAL A 164 -9.62 32.99 12.04
N GLN A 165 -10.02 34.23 11.65
CA GLN A 165 -9.12 35.32 11.33
C GLN A 165 -8.81 36.21 12.52
N ALA A 166 -9.80 36.45 13.38
CA ALA A 166 -9.65 37.33 14.54
C ALA A 166 -10.54 36.89 15.70
N ILE A 167 -10.01 37.04 16.89
CA ILE A 167 -10.72 36.89 18.16
C ILE A 167 -10.42 38.13 18.98
N SER A 168 -11.45 38.77 19.55
CA SER A 168 -11.29 39.93 20.41
C SER A 168 -11.74 39.65 21.83
N VAL A 169 -10.91 40.02 22.78
CA VAL A 169 -11.17 39.92 24.23
C VAL A 169 -10.88 41.28 24.87
N ASP A 170 -11.83 41.82 25.64
CA ASP A 170 -11.73 43.12 26.31
C ASP A 170 -11.35 44.27 25.32
N GLY A 171 -11.96 44.26 24.12
CA GLY A 171 -11.74 45.25 23.08
C GLY A 171 -10.41 45.15 22.34
N LYS A 172 -9.64 44.08 22.55
CA LYS A 172 -8.35 43.87 21.91
C LYS A 172 -8.31 42.54 21.15
N GLN A 173 -7.73 42.56 19.97
CA GLN A 173 -7.43 41.33 19.25
C GLN A 173 -6.35 40.55 20.02
N VAL A 174 -6.54 39.25 20.14
CA VAL A 174 -5.59 38.31 20.77
C VAL A 174 -4.82 37.55 19.68
N ASP A 175 -3.58 37.14 20.02
CA ASP A 175 -2.79 36.27 19.16
C ASP A 175 -3.42 34.87 19.13
N ILE A 176 -3.46 34.27 17.95
CA ILE A 176 -4.09 32.97 17.71
C ILE A 176 -3.03 31.97 17.25
N GLU A 177 -2.83 30.92 18.03
CA GLU A 177 -2.12 29.73 17.58
C GLU A 177 -3.09 28.80 16.84
N LYS A 178 -2.73 28.39 15.62
CA LYS A 178 -3.58 27.53 14.77
C LYS A 178 -2.94 26.16 14.61
N ASP A 179 -3.75 25.12 14.77
CA ASP A 179 -3.38 23.73 14.56
C ASP A 179 -4.38 23.06 13.59
N GLY A 180 -3.88 22.17 12.72
CA GLY A 180 -4.68 21.53 11.67
C GLY A 180 -4.85 22.37 10.42
N ASN A 181 -5.68 21.88 9.50
CA ASN A 181 -5.94 22.51 8.20
C ASN A 181 -7.34 23.11 8.17
N ALA A 182 -7.44 24.40 7.86
CA ALA A 182 -8.73 25.11 7.72
C ALA A 182 -9.56 24.70 6.49
N VAL A 183 -9.01 23.92 5.57
CA VAL A 183 -9.74 23.36 4.42
C VAL A 183 -10.69 22.26 4.89
N ARG A 184 -11.93 22.29 4.42
CA ARG A 184 -13.00 21.36 4.75
C ARG A 184 -13.50 20.67 3.50
N HIS A 185 -13.74 19.35 3.62
CA HIS A 185 -14.39 18.55 2.58
C HIS A 185 -15.85 18.34 2.95
N LEU A 186 -16.72 18.50 1.96
CA LEU A 186 -18.15 18.25 2.12
C LEU A 186 -18.47 16.76 2.03
N GLY A 187 -19.56 16.37 2.63
CA GLY A 187 -20.13 15.04 2.52
C GLY A 187 -21.63 15.03 2.74
N THR A 188 -22.24 13.87 2.63
CA THR A 188 -23.65 13.65 2.98
C THR A 188 -23.78 12.43 3.89
N SER A 189 -24.78 12.45 4.76
CA SER A 189 -25.18 11.26 5.51
C SER A 189 -26.05 10.39 4.63
N VAL A 190 -25.59 9.20 4.28
CA VAL A 190 -26.40 8.23 3.52
C VAL A 190 -27.41 7.57 4.43
N ARG A 191 -26.96 7.11 5.61
CA ARG A 191 -27.76 6.51 6.67
C ARG A 191 -27.14 6.78 8.04
N GLN A 192 -28.01 6.84 9.03
CA GLN A 192 -27.63 6.98 10.43
C GLN A 192 -28.60 6.19 11.33
N ALA A 193 -28.22 5.96 12.58
CA ALA A 193 -29.03 5.27 13.54
C ALA A 193 -30.42 5.92 13.67
N GLY A 194 -31.44 5.08 13.74
CA GLY A 194 -32.85 5.50 13.82
C GLY A 194 -33.51 5.71 12.46
N ASP A 195 -32.75 5.85 11.35
CA ASP A 195 -33.34 5.86 10.03
C ASP A 195 -34.04 4.50 9.78
N ASP A 196 -35.22 4.54 9.12
CA ASP A 196 -36.00 3.34 8.76
C ASP A 196 -36.27 2.36 9.93
N GLY A 197 -36.14 2.83 11.19
CA GLY A 197 -36.34 2.02 12.41
C GLY A 197 -35.19 1.11 12.79
N SER A 198 -34.01 1.31 12.22
CA SER A 198 -32.82 0.49 12.47
C SER A 198 -31.94 1.05 13.61
N ASP A 199 -31.32 0.16 14.38
CA ASP A 199 -30.32 0.54 15.39
C ASP A 199 -29.04 1.06 14.71
N SER A 200 -28.57 0.37 13.67
CA SER A 200 -27.34 0.76 13.01
C SER A 200 -27.24 0.32 11.55
N TYR A 201 -26.38 1.02 10.81
CA TYR A 201 -26.00 0.72 9.42
C TYR A 201 -24.50 0.51 9.34
N ARG A 202 -24.08 -0.59 8.71
CA ARG A 202 -22.70 -0.97 8.63
C ARG A 202 -22.33 -1.57 7.25
N ILE A 203 -21.04 -1.85 7.04
CA ILE A 203 -20.51 -2.65 5.94
C ILE A 203 -20.85 -2.05 4.57
N PRO A 204 -20.29 -0.85 4.27
CA PRO A 204 -20.61 -0.15 3.02
C PRO A 204 -20.01 -0.81 1.77
N GLY A 205 -20.79 -0.93 0.73
CA GLY A 205 -20.38 -1.17 -0.64
C GLY A 205 -20.82 -0.02 -1.55
N LEU A 206 -20.05 0.33 -2.56
CA LEU A 206 -20.33 1.43 -3.49
C LEU A 206 -19.88 1.10 -4.90
N VAL A 207 -20.76 1.30 -5.88
CA VAL A 207 -20.43 1.28 -7.30
C VAL A 207 -21.13 2.41 -8.04
N THR A 208 -20.57 2.79 -9.18
CA THR A 208 -21.15 3.73 -10.13
C THR A 208 -21.61 2.93 -11.35
N THR A 209 -22.87 3.07 -11.75
CA THR A 209 -23.39 2.40 -12.94
C THR A 209 -22.98 3.13 -14.21
N LYS A 210 -23.15 2.48 -15.36
CA LYS A 210 -22.94 3.11 -16.68
C LYS A 210 -23.74 4.39 -16.91
N LYS A 211 -24.82 4.59 -16.15
CA LYS A 211 -25.66 5.80 -16.22
C LYS A 211 -25.19 6.90 -15.28
N GLY A 212 -24.10 6.67 -14.53
CA GLY A 212 -23.60 7.57 -13.51
C GLY A 212 -24.38 7.52 -12.20
N THR A 213 -25.28 6.52 -12.03
CA THR A 213 -25.99 6.33 -10.75
C THR A 213 -25.05 5.71 -9.73
N LEU A 214 -24.96 6.30 -8.55
CA LEU A 214 -24.29 5.68 -7.41
C LEU A 214 -25.23 4.69 -6.72
N ILE A 215 -24.76 3.49 -6.49
CA ILE A 215 -25.45 2.42 -5.74
C ILE A 215 -24.67 2.15 -4.48
N ALA A 216 -25.25 2.52 -3.34
CA ALA A 216 -24.74 2.22 -2.00
C ALA A 216 -25.45 0.99 -1.45
N VAL A 217 -24.71 -0.03 -1.03
CA VAL A 217 -25.24 -1.22 -0.35
C VAL A 217 -24.66 -1.30 1.06
N TYR A 218 -25.41 -1.87 2.00
CA TYR A 218 -25.00 -1.93 3.40
C TYR A 218 -25.87 -2.89 4.21
N ASP A 219 -25.38 -3.30 5.40
CA ASP A 219 -26.16 -3.95 6.42
C ASP A 219 -27.18 -2.98 7.02
N VAL A 220 -28.43 -3.43 7.15
CA VAL A 220 -29.48 -2.81 7.94
C VAL A 220 -29.63 -3.63 9.22
N ARG A 221 -29.09 -3.14 10.34
CA ARG A 221 -29.06 -3.85 11.61
C ARG A 221 -30.15 -3.30 12.52
N TYR A 222 -31.24 -4.06 12.68
CA TYR A 222 -32.45 -3.54 13.33
C TYR A 222 -32.33 -3.45 14.85
N ASP A 223 -31.74 -4.46 15.50
CA ASP A 223 -31.83 -4.59 16.95
C ASP A 223 -30.55 -4.12 17.67
N SER A 224 -29.41 -4.20 17.03
CA SER A 224 -28.12 -3.83 17.60
C SER A 224 -27.02 -3.77 16.52
N SER A 225 -25.88 -3.19 16.84
CA SER A 225 -24.70 -3.13 15.94
C SER A 225 -23.93 -4.46 15.82
N GLN A 226 -24.41 -5.56 16.40
CA GLN A 226 -23.71 -6.85 16.38
C GLN A 226 -23.63 -7.43 14.96
N ASP A 227 -22.54 -8.17 14.71
CA ASP A 227 -22.36 -8.95 13.48
C ASP A 227 -23.29 -10.17 13.49
N LEU A 228 -23.44 -10.81 12.31
CA LEU A 228 -24.20 -12.06 12.17
C LEU A 228 -23.81 -13.11 13.23
N GLN A 229 -24.76 -13.69 13.93
CA GLN A 229 -26.19 -13.75 13.64
C GLN A 229 -26.97 -12.71 14.45
N CYS A 230 -27.77 -11.92 13.77
CA CYS A 230 -28.72 -10.95 14.31
C CYS A 230 -29.81 -10.69 13.28
N ASN A 231 -30.76 -9.83 13.60
CA ASN A 231 -31.77 -9.31 12.69
C ASN A 231 -31.11 -8.28 11.74
N ILE A 232 -30.63 -8.77 10.61
CA ILE A 232 -29.86 -7.99 9.63
C ILE A 232 -30.36 -8.32 8.23
N ASP A 233 -30.60 -7.28 7.42
CA ASP A 233 -30.94 -7.35 5.99
C ASP A 233 -29.93 -6.55 5.16
N ILE A 234 -29.99 -6.68 3.84
CA ILE A 234 -29.23 -5.88 2.90
C ILE A 234 -30.06 -4.73 2.38
N GLY A 235 -29.64 -3.51 2.70
CA GLY A 235 -30.22 -2.26 2.22
C GLY A 235 -29.47 -1.70 1.01
N VAL A 236 -30.21 -1.01 0.12
CA VAL A 236 -29.67 -0.27 -1.02
C VAL A 236 -30.23 1.14 -1.04
N SER A 237 -29.35 2.12 -1.28
CA SER A 237 -29.73 3.50 -1.61
C SER A 237 -29.10 3.91 -2.93
N ARG A 238 -29.85 4.68 -3.73
CA ARG A 238 -29.40 5.20 -5.03
C ARG A 238 -29.23 6.71 -4.95
N SER A 239 -28.24 7.23 -5.67
CA SER A 239 -28.09 8.65 -5.95
C SER A 239 -27.87 8.86 -7.44
N ILE A 240 -28.60 9.80 -8.04
CA ILE A 240 -28.50 10.19 -9.47
C ILE A 240 -27.89 11.59 -9.64
N ASP A 241 -27.35 12.15 -8.57
CA ASP A 241 -26.85 13.52 -8.51
C ASP A 241 -25.48 13.62 -7.82
N ALA A 242 -24.62 12.62 -8.07
CA ALA A 242 -23.26 12.53 -7.55
C ALA A 242 -23.18 12.52 -6.00
N GLY A 243 -24.16 11.88 -5.34
CA GLY A 243 -24.16 11.69 -3.89
C GLY A 243 -24.72 12.87 -3.09
N ARG A 244 -25.22 13.94 -3.74
CA ARG A 244 -25.82 15.07 -3.04
C ARG A 244 -27.10 14.69 -2.31
N THR A 245 -27.91 13.84 -2.95
CA THR A 245 -29.12 13.27 -2.34
C THR A 245 -29.18 11.77 -2.58
N TRP A 246 -29.81 11.05 -1.64
CA TRP A 246 -29.96 9.62 -1.69
C TRP A 246 -31.45 9.25 -1.64
N GLU A 247 -31.87 8.36 -2.53
CA GLU A 247 -33.22 7.83 -2.52
C GLU A 247 -33.51 7.07 -1.22
N LYS A 248 -34.81 6.90 -0.92
CA LYS A 248 -35.24 6.07 0.21
C LYS A 248 -34.66 4.66 0.07
N MET A 249 -34.20 4.11 1.19
CA MET A 249 -33.68 2.74 1.25
C MET A 249 -34.70 1.72 0.72
N ARG A 250 -34.16 0.72 0.02
CA ARG A 250 -34.87 -0.52 -0.33
C ARG A 250 -34.12 -1.69 0.29
N VAL A 251 -34.83 -2.58 0.96
CA VAL A 251 -34.30 -3.89 1.33
C VAL A 251 -34.30 -4.77 0.09
N VAL A 252 -33.14 -5.35 -0.24
CA VAL A 252 -32.92 -6.15 -1.48
C VAL A 252 -32.66 -7.61 -1.19
N MET A 253 -32.27 -7.94 0.03
CA MET A 253 -32.18 -9.29 0.56
C MET A 253 -32.69 -9.30 2.00
N ASP A 254 -33.74 -10.08 2.22
CA ASP A 254 -34.35 -10.40 3.49
C ASP A 254 -34.78 -11.86 3.43
N LEU A 255 -34.32 -12.71 4.32
CA LEU A 255 -34.70 -14.14 4.35
C LEU A 255 -35.89 -14.40 5.27
N GLY A 256 -36.29 -13.40 6.02
CA GLY A 256 -37.48 -13.45 6.89
C GLY A 256 -37.49 -14.61 7.89
N GLU A 257 -38.68 -15.19 8.11
CA GLU A 257 -38.82 -16.45 8.85
C GLU A 257 -38.52 -17.62 7.90
N TRP A 258 -37.49 -18.39 8.22
CA TRP A 258 -37.11 -19.56 7.43
C TRP A 258 -36.74 -20.72 8.35
N GLY A 259 -37.02 -21.96 7.91
CA GLY A 259 -36.72 -23.17 8.68
C GLY A 259 -37.41 -23.26 10.05
N GLY A 260 -38.51 -22.54 10.25
CA GLY A 260 -39.25 -22.46 11.53
C GLY A 260 -38.57 -21.57 12.56
N LEU A 261 -37.57 -20.77 12.17
CA LEU A 261 -36.89 -19.81 13.03
C LEU A 261 -37.22 -18.36 12.64
N PRO A 262 -37.27 -17.42 13.63
CA PRO A 262 -37.53 -16.00 13.33
C PRO A 262 -36.39 -15.34 12.55
N GLN A 263 -36.68 -14.18 11.97
CA GLN A 263 -35.75 -13.37 11.20
C GLN A 263 -34.42 -13.11 11.94
N ALA A 264 -34.45 -12.86 13.25
CA ALA A 264 -33.24 -12.67 14.05
C ALA A 264 -32.29 -13.90 14.06
N GLN A 265 -32.75 -15.05 13.60
CA GLN A 265 -31.95 -16.26 13.37
C GLN A 265 -31.76 -16.58 11.89
N ASN A 266 -32.09 -15.65 11.00
CA ASN A 266 -31.98 -15.75 9.55
C ASN A 266 -31.32 -14.52 8.93
N GLY A 267 -30.51 -13.79 9.69
CA GLY A 267 -29.86 -12.57 9.22
C GLY A 267 -28.95 -12.80 8.02
N ILE A 268 -28.94 -11.83 7.11
CA ILE A 268 -28.08 -11.77 5.95
C ILE A 268 -27.24 -10.48 5.98
N GLY A 269 -25.94 -10.54 5.77
CA GLY A 269 -25.05 -9.39 5.96
C GLY A 269 -23.78 -9.42 5.13
N ASP A 270 -22.90 -8.44 5.40
CA ASP A 270 -21.59 -8.25 4.80
C ASP A 270 -21.64 -8.09 3.26
N PRO A 271 -22.45 -7.17 2.67
CA PRO A 271 -22.68 -7.12 1.22
C PRO A 271 -21.43 -6.74 0.44
N SER A 272 -21.34 -7.27 -0.79
CA SER A 272 -20.43 -6.80 -1.83
C SER A 272 -21.23 -6.55 -3.12
N VAL A 273 -20.92 -5.44 -3.82
CA VAL A 273 -21.67 -5.01 -5.02
C VAL A 273 -20.75 -4.96 -6.23
N LEU A 274 -21.27 -5.31 -7.40
CA LEU A 274 -20.56 -5.31 -8.67
C LEU A 274 -21.48 -4.84 -9.79
N VAL A 275 -20.96 -4.11 -10.77
CA VAL A 275 -21.62 -3.81 -12.05
C VAL A 275 -20.93 -4.64 -13.12
N ASP A 276 -21.71 -5.41 -13.87
CA ASP A 276 -21.27 -6.00 -15.13
C ASP A 276 -21.16 -4.89 -16.19
N GLU A 277 -19.95 -4.52 -16.53
CA GLU A 277 -19.67 -3.41 -17.44
C GLU A 277 -20.10 -3.71 -18.90
N GLU A 278 -20.39 -4.96 -19.27
CA GLU A 278 -20.92 -5.28 -20.59
C GLU A 278 -22.44 -5.12 -20.65
N THR A 279 -23.16 -5.71 -19.70
CA THR A 279 -24.63 -5.76 -19.69
C THR A 279 -25.27 -4.59 -18.93
N GLY A 280 -24.56 -3.98 -17.98
CA GLY A 280 -25.09 -3.00 -17.04
C GLY A 280 -25.88 -3.63 -15.88
N GLU A 281 -25.92 -4.97 -15.76
CA GLU A 281 -26.55 -5.67 -14.65
C GLU A 281 -25.74 -5.46 -13.37
N ILE A 282 -26.43 -5.19 -12.27
CA ILE A 282 -25.81 -4.97 -10.95
C ILE A 282 -26.02 -6.22 -10.13
N PHE A 283 -24.96 -6.75 -9.53
CA PHE A 283 -25.01 -7.89 -8.63
C PHE A 283 -24.70 -7.48 -7.21
N VAL A 284 -25.43 -8.03 -6.25
CA VAL A 284 -25.11 -7.94 -4.80
C VAL A 284 -24.99 -9.37 -4.28
N ILE A 285 -23.88 -9.66 -3.61
CA ILE A 285 -23.63 -10.92 -2.93
C ILE A 285 -23.54 -10.66 -1.43
N ALA A 286 -24.11 -11.54 -0.60
CA ALA A 286 -24.12 -11.43 0.85
C ALA A 286 -24.09 -12.81 1.50
N VAL A 287 -23.78 -12.89 2.79
CA VAL A 287 -23.75 -14.14 3.57
C VAL A 287 -24.96 -14.23 4.47
N TRP A 288 -25.71 -15.33 4.34
CA TRP A 288 -26.86 -15.68 5.18
C TRP A 288 -26.48 -16.72 6.23
N THR A 289 -26.92 -16.53 7.48
CA THR A 289 -26.74 -17.48 8.55
C THR A 289 -28.09 -17.93 9.09
N HIS A 290 -28.23 -19.24 9.40
CA HIS A 290 -29.44 -19.84 9.92
C HIS A 290 -29.18 -20.58 11.22
N GLY A 291 -29.94 -20.27 12.27
CA GLY A 291 -30.04 -21.10 13.49
C GLY A 291 -28.78 -21.27 14.31
N ILE A 292 -27.82 -20.34 14.26
CA ILE A 292 -26.57 -20.47 15.06
C ILE A 292 -26.71 -19.91 16.50
N GLY A 293 -27.92 -19.54 16.89
CA GLY A 293 -28.30 -19.26 18.29
C GLY A 293 -27.63 -18.02 18.88
N GLY A 294 -27.54 -16.93 18.13
CA GLY A 294 -26.94 -15.65 18.57
C GLY A 294 -25.42 -15.66 18.71
N ARG A 295 -24.76 -16.76 18.32
CA ARG A 295 -23.30 -16.82 18.21
C ARG A 295 -22.87 -16.08 16.95
N ARG A 296 -21.65 -15.52 16.94
CA ARG A 296 -21.10 -14.92 15.73
C ARG A 296 -20.91 -15.99 14.64
N ALA A 297 -21.21 -15.67 13.37
CA ALA A 297 -21.02 -16.56 12.22
C ALA A 297 -19.61 -17.17 12.21
N TRP A 298 -18.59 -16.37 12.50
CA TRP A 298 -17.19 -16.77 12.56
C TRP A 298 -16.91 -18.01 13.41
N SER A 299 -17.61 -18.18 14.52
CA SER A 299 -17.41 -19.29 15.45
C SER A 299 -18.61 -20.23 15.57
N GLY A 300 -19.79 -19.78 15.10
CA GLY A 300 -21.05 -20.47 15.28
C GLY A 300 -21.37 -21.53 14.21
N VAL A 301 -20.86 -21.34 12.98
CA VAL A 301 -21.11 -22.25 11.87
C VAL A 301 -20.25 -23.51 11.95
N LYS A 302 -20.73 -24.59 11.32
CA LYS A 302 -20.07 -25.90 11.24
C LYS A 302 -19.53 -26.12 9.84
N GLN A 303 -18.90 -27.26 9.61
CA GLN A 303 -18.66 -27.82 8.30
C GLN A 303 -19.99 -28.30 7.69
N GLY A 304 -20.06 -28.41 6.36
CA GLY A 304 -21.26 -28.87 5.68
C GLY A 304 -21.65 -27.93 4.54
N MET A 305 -22.85 -28.16 3.98
CA MET A 305 -23.34 -27.44 2.81
C MET A 305 -24.75 -26.86 2.98
N THR A 306 -25.52 -27.33 3.97
CA THR A 306 -26.90 -26.90 4.17
C THR A 306 -27.01 -25.68 5.08
N PRO A 307 -28.10 -24.92 5.03
CA PRO A 307 -28.30 -23.76 5.92
C PRO A 307 -28.21 -24.10 7.41
N GLU A 308 -28.62 -25.29 7.81
CA GLU A 308 -28.59 -25.77 9.22
C GLU A 308 -27.18 -26.11 9.68
N GLU A 309 -26.25 -26.29 8.75
CA GLU A 309 -24.85 -26.62 9.04
C GLU A 309 -23.98 -25.38 8.99
N THR A 310 -24.11 -24.56 7.96
CA THR A 310 -23.16 -23.50 7.63
C THR A 310 -23.81 -22.30 6.97
N ALA A 311 -23.11 -21.16 6.99
CA ALA A 311 -23.51 -19.96 6.29
C ALA A 311 -23.61 -20.19 4.78
N GLN A 312 -24.52 -19.47 4.14
CA GLN A 312 -24.84 -19.59 2.71
C GLN A 312 -24.49 -18.30 1.97
N LEU A 313 -23.92 -18.43 0.79
CA LEU A 313 -23.66 -17.33 -0.12
C LEU A 313 -24.92 -17.08 -0.97
N MET A 314 -25.48 -15.89 -0.85
CA MET A 314 -26.69 -15.47 -1.56
C MET A 314 -26.32 -14.34 -2.53
N ILE A 315 -26.92 -14.36 -3.73
CA ILE A 315 -26.71 -13.33 -4.74
C ILE A 315 -28.06 -12.89 -5.33
N CYS A 316 -28.24 -11.58 -5.51
CA CYS A 316 -29.35 -11.00 -6.26
C CYS A 316 -28.84 -10.02 -7.32
N SER A 317 -29.68 -9.64 -8.28
CA SER A 317 -29.30 -8.70 -9.32
C SER A 317 -30.37 -7.69 -9.69
N SER A 318 -29.94 -6.61 -10.31
CA SER A 318 -30.83 -5.57 -10.88
C SER A 318 -30.44 -5.29 -12.32
N LYS A 319 -31.44 -5.25 -13.21
CA LYS A 319 -31.29 -4.95 -14.66
C LYS A 319 -31.79 -3.56 -15.02
N ASP A 320 -32.29 -2.82 -14.08
CA ASP A 320 -32.95 -1.53 -14.29
C ASP A 320 -32.30 -0.39 -13.49
N ASP A 321 -30.97 -0.47 -13.34
CA ASP A 321 -30.16 0.55 -12.65
C ASP A 321 -30.45 0.64 -11.14
N GLY A 322 -30.67 -0.53 -10.49
CA GLY A 322 -30.90 -0.65 -9.05
C GLY A 322 -32.29 -0.25 -8.58
N LYS A 323 -33.28 -0.12 -9.50
CA LYS A 323 -34.66 0.24 -9.13
C LYS A 323 -35.42 -0.97 -8.61
N THR A 324 -35.26 -2.13 -9.26
CA THR A 324 -35.86 -3.40 -8.84
C THR A 324 -34.79 -4.49 -8.80
N TRP A 325 -34.99 -5.48 -7.98
CA TRP A 325 -34.03 -6.55 -7.71
C TRP A 325 -34.69 -7.91 -7.83
N SER A 326 -33.92 -8.91 -8.23
CA SER A 326 -34.37 -10.31 -8.26
C SER A 326 -34.45 -10.88 -6.84
N GLU A 327 -35.19 -11.98 -6.67
CA GLU A 327 -35.07 -12.80 -5.46
C GLU A 327 -33.63 -13.30 -5.28
N PRO A 328 -33.15 -13.45 -4.02
CA PRO A 328 -31.83 -13.99 -3.74
C PRO A 328 -31.66 -15.45 -4.18
N VAL A 329 -30.58 -15.77 -4.85
CA VAL A 329 -30.23 -17.13 -5.29
C VAL A 329 -29.07 -17.63 -4.44
N ASN A 330 -29.16 -18.87 -3.96
CA ASN A 330 -28.10 -19.52 -3.20
C ASN A 330 -27.03 -20.11 -4.15
N ILE A 331 -25.80 -19.61 -4.07
CA ILE A 331 -24.65 -20.05 -4.88
C ILE A 331 -23.62 -20.86 -4.09
N THR A 332 -23.89 -21.21 -2.85
CA THR A 332 -22.95 -21.88 -1.93
C THR A 332 -22.34 -23.13 -2.54
N SER A 333 -23.17 -23.97 -3.21
CA SER A 333 -22.73 -25.22 -3.82
C SER A 333 -21.77 -25.07 -5.00
N GLN A 334 -21.67 -23.88 -5.59
CA GLN A 334 -20.73 -23.58 -6.66
C GLN A 334 -19.32 -23.27 -6.14
N ILE A 335 -19.20 -22.84 -4.87
CA ILE A 335 -17.98 -22.25 -4.33
C ILE A 335 -17.42 -23.04 -3.14
N LYS A 336 -18.28 -23.34 -2.16
CA LYS A 336 -17.84 -23.90 -0.87
C LYS A 336 -17.52 -25.39 -0.98
N GLN A 337 -16.47 -25.80 -0.26
CA GLN A 337 -16.19 -27.22 -0.05
C GLN A 337 -16.85 -27.70 1.27
N PRO A 338 -17.33 -28.94 1.34
CA PRO A 338 -18.04 -29.46 2.52
C PRO A 338 -17.22 -29.42 3.82
N GLU A 339 -15.91 -29.55 3.71
CA GLU A 339 -14.98 -29.56 4.86
C GLU A 339 -14.63 -28.17 5.37
N TRP A 340 -14.98 -27.09 4.66
CA TRP A 340 -14.80 -25.73 5.16
C TRP A 340 -15.89 -25.38 6.17
N TYR A 341 -15.59 -24.44 7.07
CA TYR A 341 -16.55 -23.89 8.01
C TYR A 341 -17.33 -22.74 7.39
N LEU A 342 -16.90 -21.50 7.64
CA LEU A 342 -17.48 -20.28 7.08
C LEU A 342 -16.91 -20.04 5.68
N THR A 343 -17.79 -19.64 4.75
CA THR A 343 -17.40 -19.04 3.48
C THR A 343 -18.22 -17.79 3.29
N LEU A 344 -17.58 -16.65 3.03
CA LEU A 344 -18.26 -15.37 2.80
C LEU A 344 -17.42 -14.50 1.84
N GLN A 345 -18.09 -13.59 1.15
CA GLN A 345 -17.45 -12.62 0.27
C GLN A 345 -16.60 -11.61 1.06
N GLY A 346 -15.66 -10.95 0.38
CA GLY A 346 -15.06 -9.72 0.88
C GLY A 346 -16.07 -8.59 0.75
N PRO A 347 -16.45 -7.92 1.86
CA PRO A 347 -17.43 -6.84 1.80
C PRO A 347 -16.92 -5.65 0.98
N GLY A 348 -17.84 -4.82 0.48
CA GLY A 348 -17.53 -3.64 -0.31
C GLY A 348 -17.86 -3.82 -1.78
N ARG A 349 -16.90 -4.14 -2.66
CA ARG A 349 -17.19 -4.30 -4.08
C ARG A 349 -16.38 -5.39 -4.77
N GLY A 350 -16.97 -5.93 -5.85
CA GLY A 350 -16.26 -6.66 -6.90
C GLY A 350 -15.94 -5.77 -8.10
N ILE A 351 -15.44 -6.37 -9.16
CA ILE A 351 -15.05 -5.70 -10.41
C ILE A 351 -15.49 -6.50 -11.63
N THR A 352 -15.62 -5.82 -12.77
CA THR A 352 -15.58 -6.41 -14.12
C THR A 352 -14.16 -6.21 -14.65
N MET A 353 -13.51 -7.29 -15.09
CA MET A 353 -12.20 -7.23 -15.72
C MET A 353 -12.32 -6.71 -17.17
N HIS A 354 -11.19 -6.32 -17.74
CA HIS A 354 -11.12 -5.86 -19.13
C HIS A 354 -11.65 -6.88 -20.16
N ASP A 355 -11.57 -8.18 -19.85
CA ASP A 355 -12.09 -9.26 -20.69
C ASP A 355 -13.58 -9.63 -20.41
N GLY A 356 -14.28 -8.83 -19.60
CA GLY A 356 -15.66 -9.04 -19.19
C GLY A 356 -15.85 -10.03 -18.03
N THR A 357 -14.79 -10.65 -17.51
CA THR A 357 -14.87 -11.55 -16.34
C THR A 357 -15.30 -10.78 -15.10
N LEU A 358 -16.35 -11.24 -14.43
CA LEU A 358 -16.81 -10.70 -13.15
C LEU A 358 -16.01 -11.32 -11.99
N VAL A 359 -15.57 -10.53 -11.02
CA VAL A 359 -14.76 -11.01 -9.90
C VAL A 359 -15.24 -10.41 -8.59
N PHE A 360 -15.50 -11.26 -7.58
CA PHE A 360 -15.63 -10.84 -6.18
C PHE A 360 -14.49 -11.38 -5.34
N PRO A 361 -14.00 -10.61 -4.35
CA PRO A 361 -13.15 -11.17 -3.29
C PRO A 361 -13.97 -12.12 -2.41
N ILE A 362 -13.31 -13.15 -1.89
CA ILE A 362 -13.91 -14.15 -1.02
C ILE A 362 -12.97 -14.56 0.09
N GLN A 363 -13.50 -15.12 1.17
CA GLN A 363 -12.74 -15.74 2.22
C GLN A 363 -13.44 -16.99 2.73
N TYR A 364 -12.68 -17.93 3.26
CA TYR A 364 -13.22 -19.13 3.91
C TYR A 364 -12.36 -19.56 5.10
N ILE A 365 -12.96 -20.28 6.03
CA ILE A 365 -12.24 -20.89 7.15
C ILE A 365 -12.01 -22.36 6.80
N GLY A 366 -10.75 -22.77 6.70
CA GLY A 366 -10.34 -24.14 6.40
C GLY A 366 -10.56 -25.13 7.56
N THR A 367 -10.18 -26.37 7.34
CA THR A 367 -10.28 -27.47 8.34
C THR A 367 -9.44 -27.19 9.59
N ASP A 368 -8.38 -26.46 9.45
CA ASP A 368 -7.47 -26.00 10.52
C ASP A 368 -7.98 -24.78 11.30
N ARG A 369 -9.19 -24.30 10.98
CA ARG A 369 -9.77 -23.07 11.53
C ARG A 369 -9.00 -21.78 11.20
N ILE A 370 -8.12 -21.82 10.21
CA ILE A 370 -7.41 -20.65 9.72
C ILE A 370 -8.19 -20.03 8.56
N PRO A 371 -8.43 -18.71 8.57
CA PRO A 371 -9.09 -18.04 7.46
C PRO A 371 -8.13 -17.86 6.27
N ASN A 372 -8.68 -17.91 5.07
CA ASN A 372 -7.97 -17.81 3.81
C ASN A 372 -8.74 -16.94 2.83
N ALA A 373 -8.12 -15.88 2.32
CA ALA A 373 -8.73 -14.99 1.33
C ALA A 373 -8.35 -15.39 -0.10
N GLY A 374 -9.26 -15.15 -1.04
CA GLY A 374 -9.11 -15.43 -2.46
C GLY A 374 -10.13 -14.66 -3.29
N ILE A 375 -10.45 -15.17 -4.46
CA ILE A 375 -11.46 -14.61 -5.37
C ILE A 375 -12.41 -15.70 -5.87
N ILE A 376 -13.65 -15.27 -6.19
CA ILE A 376 -14.56 -16.01 -7.07
C ILE A 376 -14.73 -15.22 -8.36
N TYR A 377 -14.99 -15.92 -9.46
CA TYR A 377 -15.16 -15.29 -10.75
C TYR A 377 -16.28 -15.94 -11.58
N SER A 378 -16.84 -15.17 -12.50
CA SER A 378 -17.82 -15.62 -13.49
C SER A 378 -17.40 -15.15 -14.88
N LYS A 379 -17.50 -16.03 -15.89
CA LYS A 379 -17.26 -15.73 -17.31
C LYS A 379 -18.53 -15.75 -18.16
N ASP A 380 -19.68 -15.84 -17.53
CA ASP A 380 -20.98 -16.00 -18.17
C ASP A 380 -22.04 -15.03 -17.62
N HIS A 381 -21.57 -13.81 -17.26
CA HIS A 381 -22.41 -12.74 -16.72
C HIS A 381 -23.16 -13.14 -15.44
N GLY A 382 -22.44 -13.75 -14.49
CA GLY A 382 -22.96 -14.07 -13.16
C GLY A 382 -23.87 -15.32 -13.08
N LYS A 383 -24.01 -16.10 -14.15
CA LYS A 383 -24.81 -17.33 -14.13
C LYS A 383 -24.15 -18.45 -13.36
N THR A 384 -22.83 -18.60 -13.52
CA THR A 384 -22.02 -19.56 -12.75
C THR A 384 -20.79 -18.90 -12.16
N TRP A 385 -20.41 -19.35 -10.96
CA TRP A 385 -19.29 -18.83 -10.21
C TRP A 385 -18.28 -19.92 -9.90
N HIS A 386 -17.01 -19.59 -9.95
CA HIS A 386 -15.89 -20.50 -9.77
C HIS A 386 -14.86 -19.93 -8.80
N MET A 387 -14.17 -20.80 -8.09
CA MET A 387 -13.04 -20.48 -7.25
C MET A 387 -11.89 -21.46 -7.53
N HIS A 388 -10.66 -20.97 -7.48
CA HIS A 388 -9.45 -21.80 -7.49
C HIS A 388 -8.80 -21.83 -6.10
N ASN A 389 -7.57 -21.34 -5.98
CA ASN A 389 -6.82 -21.38 -4.73
C ASN A 389 -6.96 -20.07 -3.94
N HIS A 390 -6.74 -20.13 -2.64
CA HIS A 390 -6.61 -18.91 -1.85
C HIS A 390 -5.28 -18.18 -2.17
N ALA A 391 -5.28 -16.87 -1.96
CA ALA A 391 -4.10 -16.04 -2.21
C ALA A 391 -3.08 -16.09 -1.06
N TYR A 392 -3.60 -16.04 0.16
CA TYR A 392 -2.75 -16.09 1.35
C TYR A 392 -3.53 -16.63 2.56
N THR A 393 -2.84 -17.39 3.40
CA THR A 393 -3.43 -17.93 4.64
C THR A 393 -3.41 -16.92 5.77
N ASN A 394 -4.29 -17.10 6.77
CA ASN A 394 -4.49 -16.22 7.92
C ASN A 394 -4.79 -14.76 7.52
N THR A 395 -5.52 -14.62 6.43
CA THR A 395 -6.08 -13.37 5.91
C THR A 395 -7.59 -13.48 5.78
N THR A 396 -8.28 -12.35 5.83
CA THR A 396 -9.73 -12.29 5.86
C THR A 396 -10.26 -11.36 4.76
N GLU A 397 -11.08 -10.42 5.10
CA GLU A 397 -11.72 -9.46 4.18
C GLU A 397 -10.71 -8.83 3.23
N ALA A 398 -11.03 -8.85 1.94
CA ALA A 398 -10.12 -8.41 0.90
C ALA A 398 -10.83 -7.53 -0.13
N GLN A 399 -10.03 -6.78 -0.89
CA GLN A 399 -10.48 -6.07 -2.07
C GLN A 399 -9.64 -6.48 -3.28
N VAL A 400 -10.29 -6.55 -4.43
CA VAL A 400 -9.67 -6.92 -5.70
C VAL A 400 -9.66 -5.72 -6.66
N ALA A 401 -8.57 -5.57 -7.42
CA ALA A 401 -8.47 -4.62 -8.52
C ALA A 401 -7.70 -5.26 -9.69
N GLU A 402 -8.07 -4.95 -10.92
CA GLU A 402 -7.26 -5.27 -12.09
C GLU A 402 -6.24 -4.16 -12.29
N VAL A 403 -4.96 -4.44 -12.01
CA VAL A 403 -3.88 -3.44 -12.02
C VAL A 403 -3.23 -3.26 -13.39
N SER A 404 -3.44 -4.21 -14.26
CA SER A 404 -3.20 -4.16 -15.71
C SER A 404 -4.02 -5.26 -16.35
N PRO A 405 -4.32 -5.21 -17.67
CA PRO A 405 -5.18 -6.20 -18.32
C PRO A 405 -4.76 -7.64 -18.00
N GLY A 406 -5.67 -8.42 -17.40
CA GLY A 406 -5.47 -9.80 -16.98
C GLY A 406 -4.67 -10.00 -15.68
N VAL A 407 -4.22 -8.93 -15.02
CA VAL A 407 -3.49 -9.00 -13.74
C VAL A 407 -4.36 -8.51 -12.60
N LEU A 408 -4.79 -9.42 -11.74
CA LEU A 408 -5.55 -9.10 -10.54
C LEU A 408 -4.63 -8.93 -9.33
N MET A 409 -4.86 -7.86 -8.57
CA MET A 409 -4.28 -7.64 -7.24
C MET A 409 -5.35 -7.85 -6.17
N LEU A 410 -5.04 -8.69 -5.18
CA LEU A 410 -5.87 -8.89 -4.00
C LEU A 410 -5.17 -8.28 -2.78
N ASN A 411 -5.80 -7.28 -2.18
CA ASN A 411 -5.33 -6.60 -0.98
C ASN A 411 -6.15 -7.05 0.22
N MET A 412 -5.50 -7.72 1.17
CA MET A 412 -6.15 -8.52 2.21
C MET A 412 -5.89 -7.97 3.61
N ARG A 413 -6.91 -8.02 4.47
CA ARG A 413 -6.80 -7.82 5.91
C ARG A 413 -5.98 -8.94 6.52
N ASP A 414 -4.87 -8.61 7.19
CA ASP A 414 -3.93 -9.59 7.74
C ASP A 414 -4.05 -9.71 9.27
N ASN A 415 -4.42 -10.87 9.75
CA ASN A 415 -4.58 -11.13 11.19
C ASN A 415 -3.24 -11.11 11.96
N ARG A 416 -2.10 -11.12 11.27
CA ARG A 416 -0.76 -11.02 11.87
C ARG A 416 -0.43 -9.61 12.33
N ARG A 417 -1.21 -8.59 11.94
CA ARG A 417 -0.99 -7.18 12.25
C ARG A 417 0.34 -6.62 11.72
N THR A 418 0.73 -7.08 10.54
CA THR A 418 1.98 -6.67 9.87
C THR A 418 1.76 -5.72 8.70
N GLY A 419 0.60 -5.08 8.64
CA GLY A 419 0.11 -4.31 7.51
C GLY A 419 -0.66 -5.17 6.52
N ARG A 420 -1.23 -4.54 5.48
CA ARG A 420 -2.01 -5.24 4.45
C ARG A 420 -1.18 -6.29 3.75
N ARG A 421 -1.76 -7.48 3.56
CA ARG A 421 -1.16 -8.52 2.72
C ARG A 421 -1.63 -8.34 1.29
N VAL A 422 -0.70 -8.39 0.33
CA VAL A 422 -0.99 -8.14 -1.08
C VAL A 422 -0.45 -9.27 -1.93
N CYS A 423 -1.28 -9.84 -2.79
CA CYS A 423 -0.89 -10.85 -3.77
C CYS A 423 -1.45 -10.50 -5.15
N THR A 424 -0.81 -10.98 -6.21
CA THR A 424 -1.27 -10.86 -7.59
C THR A 424 -1.45 -12.24 -8.24
N THR A 425 -2.35 -12.30 -9.23
CA THR A 425 -2.59 -13.48 -10.06
C THR A 425 -2.84 -13.06 -11.51
N THR A 426 -2.45 -13.91 -12.46
CA THR A 426 -2.70 -13.75 -13.90
C THR A 426 -3.52 -14.90 -14.47
N ASP A 427 -4.04 -15.79 -13.62
CA ASP A 427 -4.74 -17.02 -14.00
C ASP A 427 -6.00 -17.27 -13.17
N LEU A 428 -6.65 -16.16 -12.74
CA LEU A 428 -7.89 -16.16 -11.94
C LEU A 428 -7.75 -16.94 -10.63
N GLY A 429 -6.57 -16.84 -9.99
CA GLY A 429 -6.33 -17.41 -8.66
C GLY A 429 -5.91 -18.87 -8.65
N LYS A 430 -5.51 -19.48 -9.79
CA LYS A 430 -4.87 -20.79 -9.78
C LYS A 430 -3.52 -20.70 -9.11
N THR A 431 -2.75 -19.64 -9.41
CA THR A 431 -1.48 -19.33 -8.76
C THR A 431 -1.47 -17.90 -8.27
N TRP A 432 -0.76 -17.66 -7.17
CA TRP A 432 -0.62 -16.35 -6.56
C TRP A 432 0.83 -16.03 -6.27
N THR A 433 1.20 -14.77 -6.47
CA THR A 433 2.52 -14.23 -6.13
C THR A 433 2.35 -13.11 -5.11
N GLU A 434 3.11 -13.17 -4.01
CA GLU A 434 3.12 -12.07 -3.04
C GLU A 434 3.71 -10.81 -3.68
N HIS A 435 3.01 -9.68 -3.56
CA HIS A 435 3.42 -8.42 -4.16
C HIS A 435 4.44 -7.70 -3.27
N PRO A 436 5.44 -6.99 -3.84
CA PRO A 436 6.48 -6.26 -3.08
C PRO A 436 5.94 -5.23 -2.09
N SER A 437 4.75 -4.67 -2.31
CA SER A 437 4.11 -3.75 -1.38
C SER A 437 3.45 -4.42 -0.17
N SER A 438 3.46 -5.74 -0.08
CA SER A 438 2.88 -6.47 1.05
C SER A 438 3.51 -6.00 2.37
N GLY A 439 2.70 -5.48 3.28
CA GLY A 439 3.13 -4.86 4.54
C GLY A 439 3.39 -3.35 4.49
N HIS A 440 3.36 -2.71 3.31
CA HIS A 440 3.58 -1.26 3.20
C HIS A 440 2.40 -0.45 3.78
N LEU A 441 1.18 -0.84 3.42
CA LEU A 441 -0.04 -0.17 3.89
C LEU A 441 -0.36 -0.62 5.31
N VAL A 442 -0.29 0.31 6.25
CA VAL A 442 -0.62 0.04 7.66
C VAL A 442 -2.13 -0.19 7.82
N GLU A 443 -2.51 -1.03 8.78
CA GLU A 443 -3.90 -1.29 9.12
C GLU A 443 -4.08 -1.69 10.59
N PRO A 444 -5.24 -1.38 11.20
CA PRO A 444 -5.56 -1.82 12.55
C PRO A 444 -6.35 -3.15 12.56
N VAL A 445 -6.14 -4.04 11.61
CA VAL A 445 -6.95 -5.23 11.30
C VAL A 445 -8.39 -4.82 10.98
N CYS A 446 -8.56 -4.13 9.87
CA CYS A 446 -9.84 -3.60 9.38
C CYS A 446 -9.99 -3.84 7.89
N MET A 447 -11.24 -3.88 7.42
CA MET A 447 -11.55 -3.83 5.99
C MET A 447 -10.99 -2.55 5.37
N ALA A 448 -10.73 -2.57 4.07
CA ALA A 448 -10.23 -1.44 3.28
C ALA A 448 -10.95 -1.40 1.92
N SER A 449 -10.72 -0.37 1.13
CA SER A 449 -11.13 -0.32 -0.28
C SER A 449 -9.92 -0.17 -1.19
N LEU A 450 -9.96 -0.83 -2.35
CA LEU A 450 -8.96 -0.72 -3.40
C LEU A 450 -9.68 -0.62 -4.75
N ILE A 451 -9.34 0.42 -5.53
CA ILE A 451 -9.83 0.54 -6.91
C ILE A 451 -8.68 0.89 -7.86
N SER A 452 -8.77 0.38 -9.08
CA SER A 452 -7.92 0.77 -10.20
C SER A 452 -8.65 1.78 -11.07
N VAL A 453 -7.94 2.83 -11.48
CA VAL A 453 -8.44 3.85 -12.41
C VAL A 453 -7.47 3.90 -13.58
N PRO A 454 -7.84 3.31 -14.72
CA PRO A 454 -7.00 3.27 -15.93
C PRO A 454 -6.62 4.67 -16.44
N ALA A 455 -5.52 4.77 -17.17
CA ALA A 455 -5.02 6.01 -17.75
C ALA A 455 -6.06 6.75 -18.60
N ASP A 456 -6.83 6.00 -19.39
CA ASP A 456 -7.86 6.55 -20.29
C ASP A 456 -9.11 7.04 -19.55
N ASP A 457 -9.30 6.59 -18.29
CA ASP A 457 -10.47 6.89 -17.46
C ASP A 457 -10.23 8.01 -16.45
N ASN A 458 -9.08 8.70 -16.52
CA ASN A 458 -8.78 9.79 -15.58
C ASN A 458 -8.03 10.97 -16.22
N VAL A 459 -8.14 12.14 -15.60
CA VAL A 459 -7.55 13.41 -16.09
C VAL A 459 -6.03 13.47 -16.05
N PHE A 460 -5.36 12.55 -15.36
CA PHE A 460 -3.90 12.51 -15.27
C PHE A 460 -3.25 11.70 -16.42
N GLY A 461 -4.05 10.93 -17.17
CA GLY A 461 -3.56 10.12 -18.30
C GLY A 461 -2.54 9.04 -17.90
N ARG A 462 -2.65 8.49 -16.69
CA ARG A 462 -1.82 7.38 -16.20
C ARG A 462 -2.61 6.48 -15.25
N ASP A 463 -2.20 5.22 -15.15
CA ASP A 463 -2.85 4.28 -14.25
C ASP A 463 -2.68 4.70 -12.78
N ILE A 464 -3.79 4.71 -12.04
CA ILE A 464 -3.85 5.09 -10.64
C ILE A 464 -4.48 3.94 -9.85
N LEU A 465 -3.86 3.55 -8.74
CA LEU A 465 -4.53 2.78 -7.69
C LEU A 465 -4.90 3.70 -6.54
N LEU A 466 -6.15 3.63 -6.10
CA LEU A 466 -6.61 4.30 -4.90
C LEU A 466 -6.89 3.26 -3.81
N PHE A 467 -6.44 3.54 -2.61
CA PHE A 467 -6.64 2.72 -1.43
C PHE A 467 -7.18 3.55 -0.28
N SER A 468 -8.19 3.06 0.44
CA SER A 468 -8.71 3.74 1.63
C SER A 468 -8.88 2.79 2.82
N ASN A 469 -8.46 3.26 4.00
CA ASN A 469 -8.64 2.56 5.26
C ASN A 469 -8.38 3.50 6.46
N PRO A 470 -8.67 3.06 7.71
CA PRO A 470 -8.07 3.66 8.90
C PRO A 470 -6.55 3.48 8.86
N ALA A 471 -5.79 4.56 8.57
CA ALA A 471 -4.35 4.50 8.33
C ALA A 471 -3.54 4.46 9.64
N THR A 472 -3.82 3.50 10.50
CA THR A 472 -3.22 3.34 11.83
C THR A 472 -2.84 1.88 12.10
N THR A 473 -2.00 1.64 13.08
CA THR A 473 -1.66 0.28 13.54
C THR A 473 -2.49 -0.18 14.73
N LYS A 474 -3.16 0.75 15.42
CA LYS A 474 -4.02 0.49 16.59
C LYS A 474 -5.21 1.43 16.59
N GLY A 475 -6.38 0.92 16.93
CA GLY A 475 -7.64 1.68 16.88
C GLY A 475 -8.05 1.97 15.45
N ARG A 476 -9.33 2.23 15.24
CA ARG A 476 -9.87 2.57 13.93
C ARG A 476 -10.17 4.06 13.90
N HIS A 477 -9.22 4.83 13.39
CA HIS A 477 -9.28 6.28 13.21
C HIS A 477 -8.40 6.67 12.02
N HIS A 478 -8.38 7.93 11.62
CA HIS A 478 -7.61 8.41 10.48
C HIS A 478 -8.01 7.74 9.16
N MET A 479 -9.32 7.79 8.83
CA MET A 479 -9.78 7.38 7.49
C MET A 479 -9.06 8.19 6.44
N THR A 480 -8.27 7.52 5.60
CA THR A 480 -7.37 8.14 4.65
C THR A 480 -7.50 7.50 3.29
N ILE A 481 -7.54 8.30 2.22
CA ILE A 481 -7.34 7.82 0.85
C ILE A 481 -5.87 8.01 0.49
N LYS A 482 -5.26 6.99 -0.15
CA LYS A 482 -3.89 7.02 -0.68
C LYS A 482 -3.91 6.69 -2.15
N ALA A 483 -2.96 7.25 -2.91
CA ALA A 483 -2.78 6.95 -4.32
C ALA A 483 -1.40 6.35 -4.60
N SER A 484 -1.37 5.35 -5.48
CA SER A 484 -0.17 4.81 -6.11
C SER A 484 -0.24 5.04 -7.62
N LEU A 485 0.86 5.45 -8.22
CA LEU A 485 0.97 5.77 -9.64
C LEU A 485 1.88 4.76 -10.40
N ASP A 486 2.18 3.64 -9.78
CA ASP A 486 3.10 2.61 -10.31
C ASP A 486 2.58 1.18 -10.08
N GLY A 487 1.25 0.99 -10.06
CA GLY A 487 0.63 -0.32 -9.90
C GLY A 487 0.70 -0.85 -8.47
N GLY A 488 0.78 0.01 -7.47
CA GLY A 488 0.79 -0.35 -6.05
C GLY A 488 2.17 -0.66 -5.48
N TYR A 489 3.25 -0.50 -6.26
CA TYR A 489 4.62 -0.73 -5.77
C TYR A 489 5.05 0.34 -4.76
N THR A 490 4.64 1.60 -4.98
CA THR A 490 4.89 2.69 -4.03
C THR A 490 3.61 3.43 -3.66
N TRP A 491 3.55 3.88 -2.42
CA TRP A 491 2.47 4.68 -1.84
C TRP A 491 3.11 5.88 -1.13
N LEU A 492 3.24 7.01 -1.85
CA LEU A 492 3.87 8.22 -1.32
C LEU A 492 2.98 8.85 -0.25
N GLU A 493 3.59 9.29 0.86
CA GLU A 493 2.87 10.00 1.92
C GLU A 493 2.21 11.29 1.39
N ALA A 494 2.89 12.00 0.48
CA ALA A 494 2.38 13.20 -0.18
C ALA A 494 1.09 12.94 -1.00
N ASN A 495 0.91 11.72 -1.52
CA ASN A 495 -0.25 11.31 -2.29
C ASN A 495 -1.31 10.66 -1.38
N SER A 496 -1.65 11.35 -0.32
CA SER A 496 -2.67 10.94 0.63
C SER A 496 -3.57 12.10 1.06
N LEU A 497 -4.80 11.77 1.44
CA LEU A 497 -5.77 12.70 1.99
C LEU A 497 -6.45 12.10 3.20
N LEU A 498 -6.27 12.74 4.36
CA LEU A 498 -7.00 12.42 5.59
C LEU A 498 -8.42 12.98 5.50
N LEU A 499 -9.42 12.11 5.63
CA LEU A 499 -10.85 12.47 5.54
C LEU A 499 -11.50 12.62 6.92
N ASP A 500 -11.15 11.73 7.85
CA ASP A 500 -11.76 11.66 9.18
C ASP A 500 -10.72 11.15 10.19
N GLU A 501 -10.25 12.01 11.09
CA GLU A 501 -9.20 11.67 12.06
C GLU A 501 -9.71 10.95 13.30
N GLU A 502 -11.03 10.95 13.49
CA GLU A 502 -11.65 10.49 14.72
C GLU A 502 -11.89 8.98 14.76
N GLU A 503 -12.26 8.45 15.92
CA GLU A 503 -12.67 7.05 16.05
C GLU A 503 -13.90 6.75 15.20
N LEU A 504 -13.87 5.62 14.49
CA LEU A 504 -14.90 5.18 13.56
C LEU A 504 -14.91 3.64 13.46
N TRP A 505 -15.93 3.05 12.84
CA TRP A 505 -15.91 1.59 12.59
C TRP A 505 -14.96 1.19 11.47
N GLY A 506 -14.74 2.07 10.48
CA GLY A 506 -13.59 2.04 9.59
C GLY A 506 -13.71 1.28 8.29
N TYR A 507 -14.85 0.69 7.98
CA TYR A 507 -15.08 0.10 6.66
C TYR A 507 -15.33 1.19 5.64
N SER A 508 -14.83 1.02 4.44
CA SER A 508 -14.95 1.98 3.33
C SER A 508 -15.06 1.28 1.99
N CYS A 509 -15.71 1.95 1.04
CA CYS A 509 -15.77 1.52 -0.35
C CYS A 509 -15.72 2.72 -1.28
N MET A 510 -14.87 2.66 -2.31
CA MET A 510 -14.69 3.73 -3.30
C MET A 510 -15.25 3.33 -4.67
N SER A 511 -15.68 4.34 -5.43
CA SER A 511 -16.02 4.22 -6.85
C SER A 511 -15.78 5.54 -7.55
N MET A 512 -15.28 5.55 -8.78
CA MET A 512 -15.19 6.78 -9.56
C MET A 512 -16.60 7.31 -9.89
N ILE A 513 -16.79 8.62 -9.75
CA ILE A 513 -18.03 9.33 -10.13
C ILE A 513 -17.90 9.80 -11.58
N ASP A 514 -16.74 10.34 -11.90
CA ASP A 514 -16.32 10.81 -13.22
C ASP A 514 -14.78 10.66 -13.34
N ASN A 515 -14.19 11.15 -14.42
CA ASN A 515 -12.76 10.99 -14.71
C ASN A 515 -11.82 11.81 -13.79
N GLU A 516 -12.34 12.63 -12.90
CA GLU A 516 -11.54 13.45 -11.96
C GLU A 516 -11.97 13.30 -10.49
N THR A 517 -13.10 12.62 -10.23
CA THR A 517 -13.73 12.59 -8.90
C THR A 517 -13.97 11.16 -8.43
N VAL A 518 -13.44 10.81 -7.28
CA VAL A 518 -13.73 9.57 -6.58
C VAL A 518 -14.80 9.80 -5.51
N GLY A 519 -15.83 8.94 -5.50
CA GLY A 519 -16.78 8.80 -4.41
C GLY A 519 -16.26 7.80 -3.37
N ILE A 520 -16.40 8.11 -2.11
CA ILE A 520 -16.12 7.21 -0.99
C ILE A 520 -17.31 7.15 -0.06
N LEU A 521 -17.79 5.92 0.21
CA LEU A 521 -18.77 5.61 1.24
C LEU A 521 -18.05 4.91 2.39
N TYR A 522 -18.17 5.42 3.61
CA TYR A 522 -17.46 4.84 4.74
C TYR A 522 -18.22 4.98 6.06
N GLU A 523 -17.91 4.12 7.00
CA GLU A 523 -18.37 4.19 8.38
C GLU A 523 -17.63 5.32 9.09
N GLY A 524 -18.25 6.50 9.17
CA GLY A 524 -17.61 7.73 9.62
C GLY A 524 -17.83 8.06 11.10
N SER A 525 -17.13 9.08 11.59
CA SER A 525 -17.28 9.60 12.96
C SER A 525 -18.47 10.53 13.09
N THR A 526 -18.95 11.14 12.02
CA THR A 526 -20.03 12.13 12.00
C THR A 526 -21.37 11.55 11.57
N SER A 527 -21.40 10.42 10.90
CA SER A 527 -22.58 9.62 10.57
C SER A 527 -22.17 8.15 10.43
N GLN A 528 -23.12 7.21 10.54
CA GLN A 528 -22.79 5.79 10.40
C GLN A 528 -22.34 5.47 8.98
N LEU A 529 -23.00 6.02 7.96
CA LEU A 529 -22.57 5.92 6.56
C LEU A 529 -22.42 7.34 5.98
N VAL A 530 -21.18 7.76 5.82
CA VAL A 530 -20.79 9.05 5.23
C VAL A 530 -20.39 8.83 3.79
N PHE A 531 -20.91 9.66 2.89
CA PHE A 531 -20.46 9.74 1.51
C PHE A 531 -19.72 11.07 1.29
N GLN A 532 -18.58 11.03 0.62
CA GLN A 532 -17.84 12.19 0.13
C GLN A 532 -17.45 12.01 -1.33
N ALA A 533 -17.41 13.12 -2.06
CA ALA A 533 -16.86 13.20 -3.42
C ALA A 533 -15.55 13.99 -3.36
N ILE A 534 -14.44 13.38 -3.80
CA ILE A 534 -13.10 13.93 -3.65
C ILE A 534 -12.44 14.02 -5.03
N LYS A 535 -11.95 15.19 -5.39
CA LYS A 535 -11.18 15.36 -6.63
C LYS A 535 -9.83 14.64 -6.52
N LEU A 536 -9.43 13.93 -7.55
CA LEU A 536 -8.14 13.22 -7.59
C LEU A 536 -6.96 14.14 -7.29
N LYS A 537 -7.01 15.42 -7.72
CA LYS A 537 -5.99 16.43 -7.42
C LYS A 537 -5.84 16.76 -5.92
N GLU A 538 -6.86 16.48 -5.09
CA GLU A 538 -6.76 16.65 -3.64
C GLU A 538 -5.99 15.49 -2.98
N ILE A 539 -5.92 14.35 -3.65
CA ILE A 539 -5.19 13.16 -3.20
C ILE A 539 -3.78 13.14 -3.79
N ILE A 540 -3.66 13.38 -5.12
CA ILE A 540 -2.41 13.29 -5.85
C ILE A 540 -1.76 14.68 -5.89
N LYS A 541 -0.74 14.88 -5.05
CA LYS A 541 0.02 16.14 -4.92
C LYS A 541 1.34 16.09 -5.68
N GLU A 542 1.95 14.91 -5.69
CA GLU A 542 3.22 14.69 -6.33
C GLU A 542 3.06 13.70 -7.47
N MET A 543 3.30 14.18 -8.68
CA MET A 543 3.39 13.36 -9.90
C MET A 543 4.80 12.80 -10.08
N ASN A 544 5.59 12.83 -9.01
CA ASN A 544 7.04 12.77 -9.10
C ASN A 544 7.57 11.49 -9.67
N ASP A 545 8.48 11.68 -10.56
CA ASP A 545 9.82 11.13 -10.83
C ASP A 545 10.02 9.64 -10.46
N THR A 546 8.92 8.90 -10.30
CA THR A 546 8.97 7.46 -10.40
C THR A 546 9.34 7.13 -11.83
N ILE A 547 10.54 6.58 -11.97
CA ILE A 547 10.96 6.02 -13.23
C ILE A 547 9.96 4.91 -13.60
N ASN A 548 9.30 5.07 -14.74
CA ASN A 548 8.38 4.05 -15.20
C ASN A 548 9.18 2.84 -15.71
N ALA A 549 8.90 1.66 -15.13
CA ALA A 549 9.41 0.40 -15.64
C ALA A 549 8.28 -0.31 -16.41
N GLU A 550 8.56 -0.60 -17.68
CA GLU A 550 7.68 -1.36 -18.55
C GLU A 550 7.87 -2.86 -18.30
N THR A 551 6.82 -3.65 -18.44
CA THR A 551 6.91 -5.11 -18.32
C THR A 551 7.68 -5.69 -19.50
N LEU A 552 8.70 -6.49 -19.22
CA LEU A 552 9.45 -7.25 -20.23
C LEU A 552 8.77 -8.58 -20.59
N GLY A 553 7.71 -8.96 -19.87
CA GLY A 553 7.09 -10.26 -20.01
C GLY A 553 7.89 -11.38 -19.34
N LYS A 554 7.55 -12.62 -19.67
CA LYS A 554 8.18 -13.84 -19.17
C LYS A 554 8.14 -14.92 -20.25
N PRO A 555 8.99 -15.96 -20.17
CA PRO A 555 8.90 -17.05 -21.13
C PRO A 555 7.57 -17.80 -21.05
N THR A 556 7.04 -18.25 -22.17
CA THR A 556 5.85 -19.07 -22.26
C THR A 556 6.10 -20.52 -21.87
N GLU A 557 7.33 -21.00 -22.13
CA GLU A 557 7.79 -22.37 -21.80
C GLU A 557 9.15 -22.29 -21.14
N ALA A 558 9.34 -23.04 -20.06
CA ALA A 558 10.58 -23.15 -19.30
C ALA A 558 10.59 -24.43 -18.49
N SER A 559 11.74 -24.79 -17.89
CA SER A 559 11.85 -25.89 -16.93
C SER A 559 10.84 -25.74 -15.79
N GLU A 560 10.31 -26.87 -15.29
CA GLU A 560 9.35 -26.88 -14.20
C GLU A 560 9.82 -26.06 -13.00
N GLY A 561 8.98 -25.11 -12.54
CA GLY A 561 9.26 -24.20 -11.44
C GLY A 561 9.99 -22.92 -11.82
N TYR A 562 10.60 -22.81 -13.02
CA TYR A 562 11.26 -21.58 -13.48
C TYR A 562 10.31 -20.38 -13.53
N LEU A 563 9.09 -20.58 -14.01
CA LEU A 563 8.07 -19.54 -14.17
C LEU A 563 7.55 -18.97 -12.84
N LYS A 564 7.92 -19.56 -11.71
CA LYS A 564 7.64 -18.99 -10.38
C LYS A 564 8.61 -17.87 -9.98
N GLY A 565 9.53 -17.51 -10.88
CA GLY A 565 10.55 -16.49 -10.68
C GLY A 565 11.90 -17.07 -10.28
N ILE A 566 12.96 -16.36 -10.64
CA ILE A 566 14.35 -16.75 -10.37
C ILE A 566 15.12 -15.58 -9.76
N SER A 567 16.22 -15.87 -9.08
CA SER A 567 17.23 -14.88 -8.70
C SER A 567 18.62 -15.33 -9.11
N ALA A 568 19.52 -14.36 -9.18
CA ALA A 568 20.93 -14.53 -9.59
C ALA A 568 21.10 -15.25 -10.93
N PRO A 569 20.32 -14.93 -11.98
CA PRO A 569 20.59 -15.44 -13.32
C PRO A 569 21.88 -14.82 -13.86
N PHE A 570 22.50 -15.52 -14.80
CA PHE A 570 23.46 -14.90 -15.70
C PHE A 570 22.69 -13.98 -16.66
N CYS A 571 23.17 -12.76 -16.86
CA CYS A 571 22.48 -11.79 -17.71
C CYS A 571 23.50 -10.96 -18.51
N GLY A 572 23.50 -11.11 -19.83
CA GLY A 572 24.38 -10.42 -20.76
C GLY A 572 23.65 -9.96 -22.02
N SER A 573 24.38 -9.36 -22.95
CA SER A 573 23.83 -8.95 -24.25
C SER A 573 24.66 -9.50 -25.41
N LEU A 574 23.98 -9.88 -26.48
CA LEU A 574 24.60 -10.35 -27.75
C LEU A 574 23.73 -9.93 -28.92
N TYR A 575 24.33 -9.25 -29.90
CA TYR A 575 23.65 -8.74 -31.11
C TYR A 575 22.41 -7.92 -30.83
N GLY A 576 22.42 -7.10 -29.78
CA GLY A 576 21.28 -6.26 -29.39
C GLY A 576 20.09 -7.00 -28.75
N GLN A 577 20.28 -8.25 -28.31
CA GLN A 577 19.34 -9.05 -27.54
C GLN A 577 19.89 -9.30 -26.14
N VAL A 578 19.01 -9.45 -25.18
CA VAL A 578 19.37 -9.94 -23.83
C VAL A 578 19.57 -11.44 -23.91
N ILE A 579 20.67 -11.93 -23.33
CA ILE A 579 20.91 -13.36 -23.10
C ILE A 579 20.81 -13.59 -21.59
N THR A 580 19.85 -14.38 -21.15
CA THR A 580 19.74 -14.77 -19.75
C THR A 580 19.78 -16.29 -19.62
N ALA A 581 20.46 -16.78 -18.57
CA ALA A 581 20.58 -18.21 -18.34
C ALA A 581 20.62 -18.56 -16.86
N GLY A 582 20.20 -19.79 -16.53
CA GLY A 582 20.26 -20.31 -15.17
C GLY A 582 19.40 -19.55 -14.19
N GLY A 583 19.91 -19.35 -12.99
CA GLY A 583 19.18 -18.79 -11.85
C GLY A 583 18.70 -19.85 -10.86
N ALA A 584 18.15 -19.42 -9.73
CA ALA A 584 17.69 -20.31 -8.67
C ALA A 584 16.46 -19.77 -7.95
N ASN A 585 15.62 -20.70 -7.43
CA ASN A 585 14.49 -20.37 -6.59
C ASN A 585 14.14 -21.47 -5.57
N PHE A 586 12.99 -21.36 -4.92
CA PHE A 586 12.36 -22.38 -4.07
C PHE A 586 10.94 -22.64 -4.62
N PRO A 587 10.79 -23.53 -5.62
CA PRO A 587 9.56 -23.60 -6.42
C PRO A 587 8.36 -24.21 -5.68
N GLU A 588 8.59 -25.04 -4.66
CA GLU A 588 7.51 -25.76 -3.96
C GLU A 588 6.95 -24.95 -2.78
N LYS A 589 7.83 -24.44 -1.94
CA LYS A 589 7.49 -23.66 -0.74
C LYS A 589 8.67 -22.79 -0.30
N PRO A 590 8.44 -21.72 0.47
CA PRO A 590 9.50 -20.86 0.97
C PRO A 590 10.55 -21.64 1.79
N VAL A 591 11.78 -21.13 1.80
CA VAL A 591 12.91 -21.75 2.55
C VAL A 591 12.61 -21.89 4.05
N VAL A 592 11.88 -20.93 4.65
CA VAL A 592 11.48 -20.96 6.08
C VAL A 592 10.51 -22.08 6.42
N GLU A 593 9.82 -22.62 5.41
CA GLU A 593 8.91 -23.76 5.52
C GLU A 593 9.57 -25.08 5.09
N GLY A 594 10.91 -25.08 4.95
CA GLY A 594 11.71 -26.22 4.52
C GLY A 594 11.71 -26.44 3.01
N GLY A 595 11.48 -25.40 2.21
CA GLY A 595 11.60 -25.45 0.75
C GLY A 595 13.02 -25.79 0.30
N LEU A 596 13.11 -26.64 -0.73
CA LEU A 596 14.38 -27.02 -1.34
C LEU A 596 14.72 -26.07 -2.48
N LYS A 597 15.98 -25.64 -2.52
CA LYS A 597 16.50 -24.77 -3.57
C LYS A 597 16.65 -25.54 -4.87
N LYS A 598 16.17 -24.98 -5.98
CA LYS A 598 16.32 -25.52 -7.33
C LYS A 598 17.14 -24.55 -8.18
N PHE A 599 18.05 -25.09 -8.97
CA PHE A 599 18.86 -24.36 -9.94
C PHE A 599 18.42 -24.73 -11.36
N TYR A 600 18.59 -23.80 -12.30
CA TYR A 600 18.11 -23.96 -13.67
C TYR A 600 19.27 -23.90 -14.67
N LYS A 601 19.01 -24.44 -15.88
CA LYS A 601 19.97 -24.43 -17.00
C LYS A 601 19.41 -23.79 -18.26
N ASP A 602 18.15 -23.37 -18.24
CA ASP A 602 17.48 -22.73 -19.37
C ASP A 602 18.26 -21.51 -19.85
N ILE A 603 18.40 -21.37 -21.18
CA ILE A 603 18.99 -20.20 -21.84
C ILE A 603 17.90 -19.56 -22.69
N PHE A 604 17.67 -18.27 -22.49
CA PHE A 604 16.75 -17.47 -23.28
C PHE A 604 17.48 -16.33 -23.97
N SER A 605 17.03 -16.01 -25.19
CA SER A 605 17.25 -14.70 -25.80
C SER A 605 15.96 -13.89 -25.69
N ILE A 606 16.11 -12.60 -25.38
CA ILE A 606 14.98 -11.69 -25.28
C ILE A 606 15.20 -10.56 -26.27
N SER A 607 14.24 -10.38 -27.17
CA SER A 607 14.28 -9.32 -28.16
C SER A 607 14.04 -7.94 -27.53
N GLN A 608 14.36 -6.86 -28.25
CA GLN A 608 14.06 -5.49 -27.79
C GLN A 608 12.56 -5.21 -27.62
N ASN A 609 11.71 -6.04 -28.24
CA ASN A 609 10.24 -5.98 -28.11
C ASN A 609 9.70 -6.82 -26.94
N GLY A 610 10.60 -7.44 -26.15
CA GLY A 610 10.21 -8.24 -24.99
C GLY A 610 9.82 -9.70 -25.29
N GLU A 611 10.08 -10.20 -26.50
CA GLU A 611 9.81 -11.61 -26.83
C GLU A 611 10.88 -12.51 -26.27
N TRP A 612 10.48 -13.52 -25.49
CA TRP A 612 11.34 -14.55 -24.91
C TRP A 612 11.40 -15.78 -25.80
N ASN A 613 12.62 -16.17 -26.17
CA ASN A 613 12.86 -17.34 -26.99
C ASN A 613 13.79 -18.31 -26.26
N ALA A 614 13.34 -19.55 -26.02
CA ALA A 614 14.21 -20.60 -25.50
C ALA A 614 15.21 -21.02 -26.57
N ILE A 615 16.49 -20.76 -26.34
CA ILE A 615 17.55 -20.98 -27.35
C ILE A 615 18.47 -22.15 -27.00
N GLY A 616 18.46 -22.67 -25.80
CA GLY A 616 19.30 -23.80 -25.38
C GLY A 616 19.32 -24.01 -23.86
N GLU A 617 20.30 -24.75 -23.40
CA GLU A 617 20.55 -25.04 -22.01
C GLU A 617 22.03 -24.95 -21.64
N LEU A 618 22.35 -24.54 -20.42
CA LEU A 618 23.69 -24.66 -19.84
C LEU A 618 24.10 -26.14 -19.66
N PRO A 619 25.37 -26.49 -19.71
CA PRO A 619 25.82 -27.84 -19.41
C PRO A 619 25.42 -28.32 -18.02
N THR A 620 25.37 -27.40 -17.05
CA THR A 620 25.01 -27.64 -15.66
C THR A 620 24.07 -26.53 -15.18
N ALA A 621 23.11 -26.86 -14.32
CA ALA A 621 22.25 -25.86 -13.69
C ALA A 621 23.08 -24.99 -12.74
N LEU A 622 23.05 -23.67 -12.93
CA LEU A 622 23.91 -22.71 -12.22
C LEU A 622 23.17 -21.41 -11.89
N ALA A 623 23.64 -20.73 -10.83
CA ALA A 623 23.26 -19.37 -10.45
C ALA A 623 24.43 -18.67 -9.74
N TYR A 624 24.31 -17.37 -9.45
CA TYR A 624 25.27 -16.59 -8.65
C TYR A 624 26.67 -16.42 -9.28
N GLY A 625 26.82 -16.63 -10.59
CA GLY A 625 28.08 -16.48 -11.30
C GLY A 625 28.23 -15.10 -11.94
N CYS A 626 29.34 -14.94 -12.67
CA CYS A 626 29.74 -13.74 -13.38
C CYS A 626 29.36 -13.82 -14.86
N THR A 627 28.99 -12.67 -15.47
CA THR A 627 28.61 -12.58 -16.87
C THR A 627 29.41 -11.49 -17.57
N PHE A 628 29.97 -11.80 -18.77
CA PHE A 628 30.71 -10.85 -19.58
C PHE A 628 30.17 -10.85 -20.98
N SER A 629 29.76 -9.68 -21.47
CA SER A 629 29.27 -9.48 -22.84
C SER A 629 30.41 -9.04 -23.74
N LEU A 630 30.75 -9.87 -24.71
CA LEU A 630 31.75 -9.57 -25.75
C LEU A 630 31.03 -9.28 -27.07
N GLU A 631 31.75 -8.96 -28.12
CA GLU A 631 31.16 -8.58 -29.41
C GLU A 631 30.37 -9.73 -30.06
N ASP A 632 30.91 -10.97 -29.99
CA ASP A 632 30.39 -12.16 -30.69
C ASP A 632 29.88 -13.26 -29.75
N ARG A 633 30.00 -13.09 -28.44
CA ARG A 633 29.62 -14.08 -27.42
C ARG A 633 29.37 -13.48 -26.06
N VAL A 634 28.72 -14.27 -25.21
CA VAL A 634 28.61 -14.00 -23.76
C VAL A 634 29.39 -15.07 -23.02
N ILE A 635 30.23 -14.68 -22.05
CA ILE A 635 30.98 -15.62 -21.20
C ILE A 635 30.35 -15.67 -19.83
N PHE A 636 30.10 -16.88 -19.33
CA PHE A 636 29.64 -17.15 -17.95
C PHE A 636 30.77 -17.84 -17.18
N ALA A 637 31.02 -17.36 -15.95
CA ALA A 637 32.14 -17.88 -15.14
C ALA A 637 31.78 -18.05 -13.68
N GLY A 638 32.13 -19.19 -13.08
CA GLY A 638 31.87 -19.52 -11.69
C GLY A 638 30.36 -19.68 -11.40
N GLY A 639 29.97 -19.37 -10.16
CA GLY A 639 28.62 -19.58 -9.65
C GLY A 639 28.52 -20.80 -8.75
N SER A 640 27.28 -21.21 -8.46
CA SER A 640 27.02 -22.39 -7.62
C SER A 640 25.82 -23.20 -8.11
N ASN A 641 25.76 -24.45 -7.67
CA ASN A 641 24.66 -25.38 -7.87
C ASN A 641 24.37 -26.16 -6.57
N LEU A 642 23.67 -27.29 -6.63
CA LEU A 642 23.38 -28.13 -5.45
C LEU A 642 24.63 -28.77 -4.87
N GLU A 643 25.69 -28.95 -5.66
CA GLU A 643 26.96 -29.56 -5.22
C GLU A 643 27.91 -28.54 -4.58
N GLY A 644 27.62 -27.22 -4.76
CA GLY A 644 28.38 -26.12 -4.20
C GLY A 644 28.91 -25.15 -5.25
N THR A 645 29.91 -24.37 -4.87
CA THR A 645 30.57 -23.37 -5.71
C THR A 645 31.43 -24.05 -6.80
N VAL A 646 31.40 -23.51 -8.02
CA VAL A 646 32.11 -24.05 -9.18
C VAL A 646 33.18 -23.08 -9.71
N ASP A 647 34.08 -23.57 -10.54
CA ASP A 647 35.11 -22.84 -11.29
C ASP A 647 34.91 -22.90 -12.81
N SER A 648 33.77 -23.47 -13.24
CA SER A 648 33.49 -23.65 -14.67
C SER A 648 33.34 -22.30 -15.38
N VAL A 649 33.85 -22.25 -16.62
CA VAL A 649 33.70 -21.13 -17.54
C VAL A 649 33.13 -21.65 -18.84
N CYS A 650 32.11 -21.02 -19.39
CA CYS A 650 31.62 -21.34 -20.72
C CYS A 650 31.31 -20.07 -21.53
N SER A 651 31.42 -20.17 -22.84
CA SER A 651 30.99 -19.14 -23.78
C SER A 651 29.72 -19.55 -24.51
N ILE A 652 28.88 -18.58 -24.79
CA ILE A 652 27.62 -18.75 -25.52
C ILE A 652 27.67 -17.84 -26.76
N SER A 653 27.57 -18.44 -27.94
CA SER A 653 27.28 -17.78 -29.19
C SER A 653 25.93 -18.23 -29.74
N ILE A 654 25.39 -17.46 -30.70
CA ILE A 654 24.10 -17.80 -31.32
C ILE A 654 24.35 -18.25 -32.76
N ASN A 655 23.96 -19.50 -33.07
CA ASN A 655 24.01 -20.05 -34.41
C ASN A 655 22.64 -20.50 -34.85
N ASN A 656 22.13 -19.94 -35.95
CA ASN A 656 20.79 -20.24 -36.49
C ASN A 656 19.67 -20.12 -35.44
N GLY A 657 19.74 -19.09 -34.55
CA GLY A 657 18.74 -18.86 -33.51
C GLY A 657 18.84 -19.80 -32.29
N LYS A 658 19.89 -20.62 -32.21
CA LYS A 658 20.14 -21.51 -31.06
C LYS A 658 21.47 -21.16 -30.40
N ALA A 659 21.54 -21.39 -29.09
CA ALA A 659 22.76 -21.21 -28.31
C ALA A 659 23.76 -22.36 -28.65
N SER A 660 24.98 -21.95 -29.01
CA SER A 660 26.14 -22.83 -29.07
C SER A 660 26.97 -22.60 -27.81
N VAL A 661 27.05 -23.59 -26.95
CA VAL A 661 27.73 -23.50 -25.66
C VAL A 661 29.06 -24.23 -25.73
N GLU A 662 30.18 -23.53 -25.46
CA GLU A 662 31.54 -24.07 -25.44
C GLU A 662 32.13 -23.91 -24.03
N ASN A 663 32.75 -24.97 -23.52
CA ASN A 663 33.49 -24.89 -22.25
C ASN A 663 34.85 -24.24 -22.52
N LEU A 664 35.23 -23.31 -21.64
CA LEU A 664 36.52 -22.65 -21.62
C LEU A 664 37.38 -23.13 -20.42
N ASP A 665 38.62 -22.71 -20.37
CA ASP A 665 39.50 -22.99 -19.22
C ASP A 665 38.92 -22.45 -17.92
N ALA A 666 38.95 -23.27 -16.86
CA ALA A 666 38.38 -22.98 -15.60
C ALA A 666 38.98 -21.74 -14.89
N LEU A 667 38.23 -21.12 -14.00
CA LEU A 667 38.73 -20.12 -13.06
C LEU A 667 39.84 -20.71 -12.18
N PRO A 668 40.81 -19.89 -11.74
CA PRO A 668 41.88 -20.37 -10.80
C PRO A 668 41.33 -20.80 -9.47
N VAL A 669 40.12 -20.42 -9.12
CA VAL A 669 39.45 -20.76 -7.86
C VAL A 669 37.97 -20.89 -8.10
N LYS A 670 37.32 -21.82 -7.38
CA LYS A 670 35.85 -21.88 -7.30
C LYS A 670 35.32 -20.63 -6.63
N ILE A 671 34.40 -19.89 -7.28
CA ILE A 671 33.89 -18.62 -6.78
C ILE A 671 32.42 -18.40 -7.17
N ASP A 672 31.64 -17.87 -6.23
CA ASP A 672 30.29 -17.39 -6.48
C ASP A 672 30.06 -16.02 -5.81
N GLN A 673 28.91 -15.38 -6.12
CA GLN A 673 28.52 -14.11 -5.51
C GLN A 673 29.59 -13.00 -5.59
N ALA A 674 30.44 -13.04 -6.60
CA ALA A 674 31.43 -12.00 -6.86
C ALA A 674 30.82 -10.84 -7.67
N GLY A 675 31.37 -9.65 -7.53
CA GLY A 675 31.15 -8.55 -8.45
C GLY A 675 31.96 -8.75 -9.73
N PHE A 676 31.40 -8.31 -10.88
CA PHE A 676 32.02 -8.51 -12.17
C PHE A 676 31.75 -7.36 -13.16
N THR A 677 32.64 -7.18 -14.12
CA THR A 677 32.50 -6.21 -15.21
C THR A 677 33.47 -6.56 -16.31
N ASN A 678 33.33 -6.00 -17.52
CA ASN A 678 34.35 -6.11 -18.58
C ASN A 678 34.45 -4.82 -19.39
N ILE A 679 35.59 -4.68 -20.04
CA ILE A 679 35.84 -3.69 -21.08
C ILE A 679 36.50 -4.41 -22.27
N GLY A 680 35.78 -4.50 -23.39
CA GLY A 680 36.20 -5.35 -24.49
C GLY A 680 36.47 -6.81 -24.02
N ASN A 681 37.62 -7.35 -24.35
CA ASN A 681 38.06 -8.70 -24.01
C ASN A 681 38.71 -8.83 -22.63
N SER A 682 38.79 -7.75 -21.86
CA SER A 682 39.32 -7.74 -20.49
C SER A 682 38.20 -7.89 -19.49
N LEU A 683 38.20 -8.99 -18.75
CA LEU A 683 37.14 -9.42 -17.81
C LEU A 683 37.66 -9.22 -16.38
N TYR A 684 36.84 -8.72 -15.48
CA TYR A 684 37.22 -8.48 -14.09
C TYR A 684 36.23 -9.13 -13.12
N ILE A 685 36.76 -9.82 -12.11
CA ILE A 685 36.02 -10.42 -11.00
C ILE A 685 36.61 -9.91 -9.71
N ALA A 686 35.77 -9.43 -8.77
CA ALA A 686 36.26 -8.94 -7.49
C ALA A 686 35.38 -9.45 -6.33
N GLY A 687 36.01 -9.90 -5.25
CA GLY A 687 35.34 -10.39 -4.06
C GLY A 687 34.65 -11.74 -4.23
N GLY A 688 33.42 -11.89 -3.71
CA GLY A 688 32.63 -13.13 -3.74
C GLY A 688 32.93 -14.08 -2.59
N VAL A 689 32.47 -15.32 -2.74
CA VAL A 689 32.76 -16.43 -1.83
C VAL A 689 33.69 -17.42 -2.53
N ALA A 690 34.87 -17.62 -1.99
CA ALA A 690 35.84 -18.60 -2.47
C ALA A 690 36.21 -19.58 -1.36
N LYS A 691 36.17 -20.88 -1.63
CA LYS A 691 36.43 -21.96 -0.64
C LYS A 691 35.53 -21.83 0.61
N GLY A 692 34.30 -21.36 0.44
CA GLY A 692 33.30 -21.19 1.51
C GLY A 692 33.52 -19.99 2.42
N VAL A 693 34.44 -19.07 2.10
CA VAL A 693 34.71 -17.85 2.89
C VAL A 693 34.65 -16.60 2.02
N PRO A 694 34.31 -15.42 2.58
CA PRO A 694 34.41 -14.15 1.87
C PRO A 694 35.79 -13.88 1.30
N SER A 695 35.86 -13.50 0.02
CA SER A 695 37.10 -13.29 -0.71
C SER A 695 37.41 -11.80 -0.86
N SER A 696 38.71 -11.48 -0.88
CA SER A 696 39.23 -10.17 -1.29
C SER A 696 39.96 -10.20 -2.64
N SER A 697 40.06 -11.36 -3.31
CA SER A 697 40.79 -11.48 -4.57
C SER A 697 40.16 -10.66 -5.69
N VAL A 698 40.99 -10.04 -6.53
CA VAL A 698 40.62 -9.37 -7.79
C VAL A 698 41.32 -10.07 -8.93
N PHE A 699 40.56 -10.66 -9.84
CA PHE A 699 41.05 -11.34 -11.01
C PHE A 699 40.81 -10.50 -12.26
N ASN A 700 41.81 -10.51 -13.17
CA ASN A 700 41.66 -10.11 -14.57
C ASN A 700 41.72 -11.36 -15.45
N GLY A 701 40.75 -11.52 -16.32
CA GLY A 701 40.74 -12.51 -17.41
C GLY A 701 40.92 -11.78 -18.75
N THR A 702 41.73 -12.32 -19.62
CA THR A 702 41.87 -11.83 -21.00
C THR A 702 41.37 -12.92 -21.94
N PHE A 703 40.30 -12.63 -22.69
CA PHE A 703 39.83 -13.54 -23.75
C PHE A 703 40.69 -13.39 -25.00
N ASP A 704 41.39 -14.45 -25.41
CA ASP A 704 42.29 -14.46 -26.54
C ASP A 704 41.66 -14.89 -27.87
N GLY A 705 40.30 -15.07 -27.86
CA GLY A 705 39.55 -15.59 -29.02
C GLY A 705 39.25 -17.09 -28.90
N LYS A 706 39.87 -17.81 -27.98
CA LYS A 706 39.68 -19.25 -27.76
C LYS A 706 39.45 -19.59 -26.31
N ASN A 707 40.23 -19.02 -25.39
CA ASN A 707 40.11 -19.25 -23.94
C ASN A 707 40.26 -17.93 -23.17
N VAL A 708 40.00 -18.00 -21.85
CA VAL A 708 40.24 -16.88 -20.94
C VAL A 708 41.46 -17.16 -20.09
N ILE A 709 42.48 -16.31 -20.19
CA ILE A 709 43.70 -16.38 -19.38
C ILE A 709 43.49 -15.55 -18.12
N TRP A 710 43.35 -16.22 -16.96
CA TRP A 710 43.10 -15.59 -15.69
C TRP A 710 44.34 -15.30 -14.89
N LYS A 711 44.38 -14.12 -14.25
CA LYS A 711 45.44 -13.68 -13.33
C LYS A 711 44.85 -12.93 -12.13
N GLU A 712 45.27 -13.22 -10.91
CA GLU A 712 45.01 -12.38 -9.74
C GLU A 712 45.90 -11.12 -9.89
N ILE A 713 45.27 -9.93 -9.92
CA ILE A 713 45.95 -8.65 -10.14
C ILE A 713 46.06 -7.79 -8.88
N SER A 714 45.17 -7.99 -7.92
CA SER A 714 45.16 -7.23 -6.67
C SER A 714 44.27 -7.92 -5.62
N ARG A 715 44.18 -7.29 -4.46
CA ARG A 715 43.21 -7.68 -3.39
C ARG A 715 42.45 -6.45 -2.91
N LEU A 716 41.14 -6.61 -2.73
CA LEU A 716 40.29 -5.60 -2.10
C LEU A 716 40.81 -5.23 -0.70
N PRO A 717 40.64 -3.98 -0.28
CA PRO A 717 40.97 -3.54 1.08
C PRO A 717 40.30 -4.37 2.20
N GLU A 718 39.13 -4.91 1.90
CA GLU A 718 38.38 -5.81 2.79
C GLU A 718 37.63 -6.88 1.97
N PRO A 719 37.37 -8.10 2.52
CA PRO A 719 36.58 -9.11 1.82
C PRO A 719 35.14 -8.66 1.59
N MET A 720 34.62 -8.85 0.37
CA MET A 720 33.30 -8.42 -0.04
C MET A 720 32.53 -9.51 -0.78
N VAL A 721 31.33 -9.83 -0.30
CA VAL A 721 30.37 -10.72 -0.97
C VAL A 721 29.28 -9.86 -1.60
N GLN A 722 28.95 -10.11 -2.86
CA GLN A 722 27.96 -9.36 -3.65
C GLN A 722 28.26 -7.84 -3.78
N PRO A 723 29.49 -7.41 -4.03
CA PRO A 723 29.76 -6.01 -4.39
C PRO A 723 29.31 -5.73 -5.82
N VAL A 724 29.13 -4.43 -6.15
CA VAL A 724 29.04 -3.98 -7.55
C VAL A 724 30.41 -3.53 -8.03
N VAL A 725 30.72 -3.83 -9.30
CA VAL A 725 32.04 -3.58 -9.92
C VAL A 725 31.86 -2.86 -11.25
N PHE A 726 32.67 -1.84 -11.48
CA PHE A 726 32.67 -1.04 -12.68
C PHE A 726 34.10 -0.75 -13.13
N VAL A 727 34.40 -0.83 -14.44
CA VAL A 727 35.68 -0.48 -14.99
C VAL A 727 35.55 0.72 -15.94
N ASN A 728 36.43 1.70 -15.80
CA ASN A 728 36.55 2.83 -16.72
C ASN A 728 38.04 3.06 -17.03
N GLY A 729 38.46 2.75 -18.26
CA GLY A 729 39.85 2.82 -18.66
C GLY A 729 40.73 1.93 -17.79
N LYS A 730 41.61 2.54 -16.99
CA LYS A 730 42.58 1.85 -16.11
C LYS A 730 42.11 1.85 -14.63
N SER A 731 40.91 2.30 -14.35
CA SER A 731 40.37 2.39 -13.00
C SER A 731 39.29 1.32 -12.82
N LEU A 732 39.44 0.47 -11.81
CA LEU A 732 38.45 -0.51 -11.37
C LEU A 732 37.80 -0.04 -10.09
N TYR A 733 36.52 0.23 -10.14
CA TYR A 733 35.73 0.70 -9.01
C TYR A 733 34.93 -0.45 -8.39
N VAL A 734 34.81 -0.47 -7.05
CA VAL A 734 34.07 -1.49 -6.29
C VAL A 734 33.32 -0.83 -5.15
N TRP A 735 32.03 -1.14 -5.00
CA TRP A 735 31.20 -0.60 -3.92
C TRP A 735 30.35 -1.66 -3.25
N GLY A 736 30.03 -1.39 -1.97
CA GLY A 736 29.06 -2.15 -1.20
C GLY A 736 29.50 -3.56 -0.90
N GLY A 737 28.56 -4.50 -0.95
CA GLY A 737 28.80 -5.87 -0.53
C GLY A 737 28.69 -6.04 0.98
N CYS A 738 28.91 -7.28 1.43
CA CYS A 738 28.90 -7.63 2.84
C CYS A 738 29.99 -8.64 3.19
N ASN A 739 30.28 -8.76 4.48
CA ASN A 739 31.10 -9.84 5.00
C ASN A 739 30.26 -10.69 5.97
N PRO A 740 29.65 -11.78 5.51
CA PRO A 740 28.82 -12.64 6.37
C PRO A 740 29.58 -13.24 7.58
N ALA A 741 30.90 -13.37 7.53
CA ALA A 741 31.68 -13.91 8.63
C ALA A 741 31.77 -12.95 9.83
N THR A 742 31.76 -11.61 9.57
CA THR A 742 31.77 -10.58 10.63
C THR A 742 30.39 -9.95 10.84
N GLY A 743 29.46 -10.16 9.91
CA GLY A 743 28.14 -9.52 9.87
C GLY A 743 28.18 -8.05 9.42
N ASP A 744 29.27 -7.63 8.76
CA ASP A 744 29.41 -6.26 8.27
C ASP A 744 28.75 -6.08 6.91
N VAL A 745 28.07 -4.94 6.75
CA VAL A 745 27.45 -4.50 5.48
C VAL A 745 28.10 -3.18 5.07
N ILE A 746 28.72 -3.19 3.88
CA ILE A 746 29.68 -2.17 3.46
C ILE A 746 28.97 -1.05 2.70
N SER A 747 29.29 0.21 3.03
CA SER A 747 28.87 1.40 2.29
C SER A 747 30.01 2.04 1.51
N LYS A 748 31.24 1.64 1.75
CA LYS A 748 32.42 2.25 1.15
C LYS A 748 32.51 1.95 -0.34
N GLY A 749 33.19 2.86 -1.04
CA GLY A 749 33.63 2.71 -2.41
C GLY A 749 35.15 2.75 -2.47
N TYR A 750 35.72 1.90 -3.31
CA TYR A 750 37.15 1.79 -3.56
C TYR A 750 37.43 1.85 -5.06
N MET A 751 38.57 2.42 -5.44
CA MET A 751 39.07 2.42 -6.78
C MET A 751 40.49 1.88 -6.81
N LEU A 752 40.74 0.87 -7.65
CA LEU A 752 42.08 0.38 -7.98
C LEU A 752 42.59 1.10 -9.21
N ASP A 753 43.69 1.78 -9.07
CA ASP A 753 44.51 2.18 -10.23
C ASP A 753 45.30 0.95 -10.73
N MET A 754 44.88 0.41 -11.85
CA MET A 754 45.46 -0.83 -12.39
C MET A 754 46.85 -0.64 -13.00
N GLU A 755 47.37 0.61 -13.12
CA GLU A 755 48.73 0.87 -13.59
C GLU A 755 49.75 0.74 -12.46
N ASN A 756 49.42 1.30 -11.30
CA ASN A 756 50.35 1.29 -10.16
C ASN A 756 49.95 0.28 -9.07
N GLY A 757 48.72 -0.31 -9.16
CA GLY A 757 48.22 -1.31 -8.21
C GLY A 757 47.76 -0.74 -6.89
N GLU A 758 47.55 0.58 -6.78
CA GLU A 758 47.15 1.26 -5.57
C GLU A 758 45.61 1.40 -5.44
N TRP A 759 45.11 1.18 -4.23
CA TRP A 759 43.72 1.43 -3.87
C TRP A 759 43.54 2.82 -3.27
N LYS A 760 42.47 3.51 -3.64
CA LYS A 760 42.01 4.74 -3.00
C LYS A 760 40.53 4.65 -2.64
N ASP A 761 40.11 5.36 -1.58
CA ASP A 761 38.71 5.56 -1.27
C ASP A 761 38.07 6.48 -2.33
N VAL A 762 36.83 6.17 -2.71
CA VAL A 762 36.02 7.01 -3.61
C VAL A 762 34.64 7.27 -2.97
N ALA A 763 33.79 8.04 -3.65
CA ALA A 763 32.45 8.32 -3.17
C ALA A 763 31.76 7.05 -2.67
N SER A 764 31.32 7.04 -1.43
CA SER A 764 30.58 5.93 -0.82
C SER A 764 29.21 5.74 -1.48
N VAL A 765 28.59 4.60 -1.23
CA VAL A 765 27.19 4.37 -1.58
C VAL A 765 26.32 5.49 -0.98
N PRO A 766 25.43 6.10 -1.79
CA PRO A 766 24.56 7.18 -1.32
C PRO A 766 23.76 6.83 -0.07
N GLU A 767 23.40 7.85 0.70
CA GLU A 767 22.56 7.73 1.90
C GLU A 767 23.13 6.79 2.98
N ASN A 768 24.43 6.58 2.97
CA ASN A 768 25.09 5.57 3.82
C ASN A 768 24.49 4.16 3.66
N GLY A 769 23.95 3.89 2.49
CA GLY A 769 23.34 2.61 2.10
C GLY A 769 24.38 1.53 1.78
N THR A 770 23.93 0.50 1.05
CA THR A 770 24.81 -0.54 0.47
C THR A 770 24.30 -0.94 -0.90
N PHE A 771 25.20 -1.45 -1.74
CA PHE A 771 24.82 -2.11 -3.00
C PHE A 771 24.92 -3.64 -2.93
N THR A 772 24.88 -4.21 -1.74
CA THR A 772 24.83 -5.67 -1.57
C THR A 772 23.61 -6.26 -2.27
N GLY A 773 23.85 -7.17 -3.21
CA GLY A 773 22.79 -7.80 -4.01
C GLY A 773 22.10 -6.88 -5.01
N SER A 774 22.64 -5.68 -5.27
CA SER A 774 22.16 -4.79 -6.34
C SER A 774 22.58 -5.31 -7.72
N ALA A 775 21.81 -4.94 -8.73
CA ALA A 775 22.15 -5.14 -10.13
C ALA A 775 22.86 -3.90 -10.68
N ILE A 776 23.86 -4.12 -11.54
CA ILE A 776 24.64 -3.06 -12.18
C ILE A 776 24.74 -3.30 -13.68
N SER A 777 24.72 -2.22 -14.47
CA SER A 777 25.09 -2.23 -15.89
C SER A 777 25.73 -0.90 -16.30
N VAL A 778 26.38 -0.90 -17.45
CA VAL A 778 27.18 0.24 -17.94
C VAL A 778 26.62 0.77 -19.25
N VAL A 779 26.43 2.08 -19.34
CA VAL A 779 26.02 2.81 -20.56
C VAL A 779 26.91 4.05 -20.71
N ASN A 780 27.52 4.25 -21.85
CA ASN A 780 28.32 5.44 -22.17
C ASN A 780 29.36 5.79 -21.09
N ASN A 781 30.09 4.81 -20.58
CA ASN A 781 31.08 4.93 -19.51
C ASN A 781 30.50 5.43 -18.16
N ARG A 782 29.21 5.23 -17.92
CA ARG A 782 28.56 5.48 -16.63
C ARG A 782 28.00 4.18 -16.09
N ALA A 783 28.09 3.98 -14.80
CA ALA A 783 27.49 2.83 -14.14
C ALA A 783 26.09 3.16 -13.61
N TYR A 784 25.14 2.27 -13.86
CA TYR A 784 23.76 2.36 -13.37
C TYR A 784 23.52 1.21 -12.41
N VAL A 785 23.00 1.54 -11.22
CA VAL A 785 22.78 0.56 -10.14
C VAL A 785 21.35 0.70 -9.63
N THR A 786 20.66 -0.44 -9.41
CA THR A 786 19.35 -0.48 -8.78
C THR A 786 19.16 -1.74 -7.95
N GLY A 787 18.13 -1.73 -7.09
CA GLY A 787 17.85 -2.86 -6.21
C GLY A 787 18.89 -3.04 -5.11
N GLY A 788 18.95 -4.25 -4.56
CA GLY A 788 19.82 -4.59 -3.45
C GLY A 788 19.14 -4.35 -2.08
N VAL A 789 19.82 -4.81 -1.03
CA VAL A 789 19.26 -4.84 0.31
C VAL A 789 19.39 -3.48 1.02
N ASN A 790 18.53 -3.24 2.01
CA ASN A 790 18.70 -2.13 2.95
C ASN A 790 19.77 -2.48 3.98
N LYS A 791 20.76 -1.63 4.15
CA LYS A 791 21.94 -1.85 5.02
C LYS A 791 21.56 -2.18 6.46
N GLU A 792 20.67 -1.39 7.07
CA GLU A 792 20.28 -1.56 8.46
C GLU A 792 19.51 -2.85 8.68
N VAL A 793 18.50 -3.11 7.83
CA VAL A 793 17.65 -4.31 7.92
C VAL A 793 18.46 -5.57 7.66
N PHE A 794 19.31 -5.56 6.63
CA PHE A 794 20.13 -6.70 6.25
C PHE A 794 21.23 -6.99 7.29
N SER A 795 21.85 -5.97 7.88
CA SER A 795 22.85 -6.12 8.94
C SER A 795 22.26 -6.83 10.17
N LYS A 796 21.01 -6.50 10.54
CA LYS A 796 20.27 -7.24 11.58
C LYS A 796 20.01 -8.68 11.17
N GLY A 797 19.58 -8.91 9.93
CA GLY A 797 19.23 -10.22 9.39
C GLY A 797 20.42 -11.18 9.26
N ILE A 798 21.62 -10.69 8.92
CA ILE A 798 22.85 -11.48 8.86
C ILE A 798 23.23 -11.99 10.26
N ARG A 799 23.12 -11.14 11.27
CA ARG A 799 23.50 -11.44 12.66
C ARG A 799 22.43 -12.20 13.43
N ALA A 800 21.20 -12.21 12.93
CA ALA A 800 20.07 -12.86 13.60
C ALA A 800 20.22 -14.39 13.67
N ILE A 801 19.86 -14.98 14.82
CA ILE A 801 19.86 -16.41 15.08
C ILE A 801 18.52 -16.86 15.71
N GLY A 802 18.19 -18.14 15.67
CA GLY A 802 17.00 -18.68 16.31
C GLY A 802 15.70 -17.98 15.88
N ASP A 803 14.89 -17.56 16.85
CA ASP A 803 13.60 -16.90 16.60
C ASP A 803 13.73 -15.54 15.90
N GLU A 804 14.81 -14.80 16.15
CA GLU A 804 15.08 -13.54 15.43
C GLU A 804 15.33 -13.80 13.94
N LYS A 805 16.05 -14.88 13.60
CA LYS A 805 16.26 -15.28 12.20
C LYS A 805 14.95 -15.66 11.54
N LYS A 806 14.12 -16.42 12.23
CA LYS A 806 12.80 -16.81 11.75
C LYS A 806 11.92 -15.56 11.53
N ALA A 807 11.89 -14.64 12.48
CA ALA A 807 11.16 -13.36 12.37
C ALA A 807 11.65 -12.56 11.16
N TYR A 808 12.98 -12.42 10.99
CA TYR A 808 13.57 -11.76 9.82
C TYR A 808 13.11 -12.41 8.51
N MET A 809 13.19 -13.76 8.40
CA MET A 809 12.86 -14.47 7.17
C MET A 809 11.37 -14.44 6.81
N THR A 810 10.49 -14.14 7.76
CA THR A 810 9.02 -14.14 7.58
C THR A 810 8.42 -12.73 7.47
N MET A 811 9.23 -11.67 7.54
CA MET A 811 8.74 -10.30 7.37
C MET A 811 8.01 -10.13 6.02
N PRO A 812 7.00 -9.24 5.97
CA PRO A 812 6.44 -8.78 4.70
C PRO A 812 7.49 -8.14 3.80
N PRO A 813 7.38 -8.25 2.47
CA PRO A 813 8.37 -7.71 1.52
C PRO A 813 8.77 -6.25 1.77
N ALA A 814 7.80 -5.37 1.99
CA ALA A 814 8.07 -3.94 2.19
C ALA A 814 8.97 -3.65 3.40
N ASN A 815 8.96 -4.51 4.43
CA ASN A 815 9.75 -4.31 5.64
C ASN A 815 11.26 -4.57 5.44
N TYR A 816 11.63 -5.22 4.32
CA TYR A 816 13.05 -5.34 3.93
C TYR A 816 13.63 -4.05 3.39
N ARG A 817 12.78 -3.09 2.97
CA ARG A 817 13.16 -1.75 2.48
C ARG A 817 14.26 -1.82 1.42
N PHE A 818 14.13 -2.72 0.43
CA PHE A 818 15.10 -2.81 -0.65
C PHE A 818 15.22 -1.48 -1.39
N ASN A 819 16.41 -1.20 -1.90
CA ASN A 819 16.71 0.05 -2.61
C ASN A 819 15.80 0.20 -3.85
N ARG A 820 15.16 1.35 -3.97
CA ARG A 820 14.26 1.71 -5.08
C ARG A 820 14.89 2.66 -6.08
N HIS A 821 15.95 3.37 -5.66
CA HIS A 821 16.61 4.34 -6.52
C HIS A 821 17.30 3.67 -7.70
N ILE A 822 17.27 4.35 -8.84
CA ILE A 822 18.19 4.12 -9.96
C ILE A 822 19.34 5.11 -9.78
N TRP A 823 20.48 4.61 -9.40
CA TRP A 823 21.68 5.40 -9.21
C TRP A 823 22.53 5.42 -10.47
N GLU A 824 23.03 6.60 -10.85
CA GLU A 824 24.03 6.81 -11.89
C GLU A 824 25.35 7.23 -11.26
N PHE A 825 26.45 6.56 -11.59
CA PHE A 825 27.81 6.99 -11.24
C PHE A 825 28.50 7.63 -12.44
N ASP A 826 28.98 8.86 -12.24
CA ASP A 826 29.81 9.57 -13.22
C ASP A 826 31.29 9.47 -12.81
N PRO A 827 32.13 8.69 -13.51
CA PRO A 827 33.54 8.54 -13.17
C PRO A 827 34.35 9.83 -13.35
N SER A 828 33.87 10.78 -14.15
CA SER A 828 34.53 12.07 -14.34
C SER A 828 34.34 13.01 -13.18
N ALA A 829 33.18 12.93 -12.52
CA ALA A 829 32.84 13.70 -11.34
C ALA A 829 33.10 12.92 -10.02
N GLU A 830 33.43 11.64 -10.12
CA GLU A 830 33.56 10.68 -9.01
C GLU A 830 32.35 10.74 -8.05
N SER A 831 31.14 10.84 -8.59
CA SER A 831 29.93 11.07 -7.81
C SER A 831 28.71 10.27 -8.28
N TRP A 832 27.82 10.00 -7.33
CA TRP A 832 26.53 9.37 -7.57
C TRP A 832 25.43 10.41 -7.72
N LYS A 833 24.49 10.12 -8.62
CA LYS A 833 23.25 10.87 -8.83
C LYS A 833 22.07 9.92 -8.85
N SER A 834 20.99 10.25 -8.12
CA SER A 834 19.72 9.55 -8.30
C SER A 834 19.02 10.05 -9.56
N LEU A 835 18.56 9.12 -10.39
CA LEU A 835 17.69 9.39 -11.54
C LEU A 835 16.21 9.37 -11.15
N GLY A 836 15.87 8.87 -9.94
CA GLY A 836 14.54 8.72 -9.42
C GLY A 836 14.35 7.35 -8.76
N GLU A 837 13.11 7.09 -8.31
CA GLU A 837 12.72 5.82 -7.68
C GLU A 837 11.89 4.95 -8.62
N CYS A 838 12.05 3.62 -8.48
CA CYS A 838 11.20 2.63 -9.12
C CYS A 838 10.94 1.46 -8.15
N GLY A 839 9.72 1.34 -7.65
CA GLY A 839 9.35 0.26 -6.73
C GLY A 839 9.44 -1.14 -7.35
N LYS A 840 9.24 -1.25 -8.67
CA LYS A 840 9.34 -2.50 -9.42
C LYS A 840 10.75 -3.10 -9.45
N THR A 841 11.77 -2.27 -9.27
CA THR A 841 13.18 -2.69 -9.27
C THR A 841 13.79 -2.82 -7.88
N ALA A 842 13.00 -2.67 -6.84
CA ALA A 842 13.39 -2.93 -5.46
C ALA A 842 13.56 -4.44 -5.20
N LEU A 843 14.57 -5.02 -5.82
CA LEU A 843 14.84 -6.45 -5.89
C LEU A 843 16.28 -6.75 -5.47
N ALA A 844 16.52 -7.87 -4.82
CA ALA A 844 17.87 -8.35 -4.54
C ALA A 844 18.24 -9.50 -5.48
N GLY A 845 19.49 -9.54 -5.97
CA GLY A 845 19.96 -10.61 -6.85
C GLY A 845 19.25 -10.67 -8.20
N ALA A 846 18.76 -9.55 -8.73
CA ALA A 846 18.29 -9.47 -10.11
C ALA A 846 19.47 -9.45 -11.10
N GLY A 847 19.26 -10.00 -12.30
CA GLY A 847 20.16 -9.77 -13.43
C GLY A 847 19.85 -8.42 -14.07
N MET A 848 20.88 -7.67 -14.51
CA MET A 848 20.67 -6.42 -15.26
C MET A 848 21.66 -6.30 -16.41
N ILE A 849 21.17 -5.88 -17.57
CA ILE A 849 21.99 -5.55 -18.72
C ILE A 849 21.42 -4.35 -19.46
N ALA A 850 22.28 -3.49 -19.97
CA ALA A 850 21.91 -2.35 -20.79
C ALA A 850 22.05 -2.67 -22.30
N ILE A 851 21.08 -2.22 -23.09
CA ILE A 851 21.12 -2.22 -24.55
C ILE A 851 20.67 -0.84 -25.03
N GLY A 852 21.56 -0.08 -25.64
CA GLY A 852 21.32 1.33 -25.92
C GLY A 852 21.04 2.11 -24.64
N ASN A 853 19.93 2.85 -24.58
CA ASN A 853 19.51 3.61 -23.42
C ASN A 853 18.41 2.87 -22.58
N LYS A 854 18.36 1.54 -22.68
CA LYS A 854 17.41 0.72 -21.92
C LYS A 854 18.14 -0.21 -20.97
N LEU A 855 17.68 -0.26 -19.72
CA LEU A 855 18.09 -1.24 -18.73
C LEU A 855 17.06 -2.36 -18.69
N TYR A 856 17.51 -3.60 -18.89
CA TYR A 856 16.70 -4.82 -18.79
C TYR A 856 17.01 -5.49 -17.47
N ILE A 857 15.99 -5.69 -16.64
CA ILE A 857 16.09 -6.23 -15.28
C ILE A 857 15.34 -7.55 -15.23
N ILE A 858 16.03 -8.64 -14.90
CA ILE A 858 15.52 -10.00 -14.99
C ILE A 858 15.41 -10.63 -13.61
N GLY A 859 14.19 -11.02 -13.21
CA GLY A 859 13.95 -11.70 -11.96
C GLY A 859 14.40 -10.92 -10.71
N GLY A 860 14.80 -11.64 -9.66
CA GLY A 860 15.27 -11.09 -8.38
C GLY A 860 14.39 -11.53 -7.21
N GLU A 861 14.85 -11.28 -5.99
CA GLU A 861 14.14 -11.56 -4.75
C GLU A 861 13.36 -10.33 -4.30
N ILE A 862 12.10 -10.54 -3.91
CA ILE A 862 11.28 -9.52 -3.22
C ILE A 862 11.47 -9.59 -1.70
N LYS A 863 11.87 -10.74 -1.20
CA LYS A 863 12.31 -11.02 0.18
C LYS A 863 13.10 -12.32 0.20
N PRO A 864 13.86 -12.63 1.25
CA PRO A 864 14.64 -13.86 1.34
C PRO A 864 13.81 -15.10 1.04
N GLY A 865 14.23 -15.87 0.03
CA GLY A 865 13.57 -17.09 -0.40
C GLY A 865 12.36 -16.94 -1.31
N VAL A 866 11.91 -15.72 -1.63
CA VAL A 866 10.79 -15.46 -2.54
C VAL A 866 11.25 -14.63 -3.73
N ARG A 867 11.03 -15.13 -4.95
CA ARG A 867 11.43 -14.49 -6.22
C ARG A 867 10.23 -13.91 -6.93
N THR A 868 10.48 -12.85 -7.72
CA THR A 868 9.47 -12.35 -8.64
C THR A 868 9.56 -13.10 -9.98
N PRO A 869 8.42 -13.48 -10.58
CA PRO A 869 8.38 -13.97 -11.96
C PRO A 869 8.48 -12.83 -12.99
N GLU A 870 8.38 -11.59 -12.55
CA GLU A 870 8.34 -10.41 -13.39
C GLU A 870 9.75 -9.96 -13.78
N SER A 871 9.85 -9.36 -14.97
CA SER A 871 11.05 -8.71 -15.50
C SER A 871 10.69 -7.37 -16.10
N TRP A 872 11.63 -6.41 -16.13
CA TRP A 872 11.34 -5.01 -16.38
C TRP A 872 12.29 -4.37 -17.39
N ILE A 873 11.80 -3.35 -18.12
CA ILE A 873 12.60 -2.44 -18.93
C ILE A 873 12.49 -1.04 -18.34
N ILE A 874 13.63 -0.36 -18.18
CA ILE A 874 13.69 1.06 -17.80
C ILE A 874 14.38 1.83 -18.91
N ASN A 875 13.79 2.90 -19.38
CA ASN A 875 14.39 3.86 -20.28
C ASN A 875 15.20 4.89 -19.47
N ILE A 876 16.53 4.95 -19.70
CA ILE A 876 17.39 6.00 -19.16
C ILE A 876 17.57 7.08 -20.24
N LYS A 877 17.34 8.34 -19.82
CA LYS A 877 17.41 9.50 -20.71
C LYS A 877 18.85 9.92 -20.98
#